data_2d9f3e932683dcaa2335f8a2f92d5803
#
_entry.id   2d9f3e932683dcaa2335f8a2f92d5803
#
_cell.length_a   1.000
_cell.length_b   1.000
_cell.length_c   1.000
_cell.angle_alpha   90.00
_cell.angle_beta   90.00
_cell.angle_gamma   90.00
#
_symmetry.space_group_name_H-M   'P 1'
#
loop_
_entity.id
_entity.type
_entity.pdbx_description
1 polymer ?
#
loop_
_entity_poly.entity_id
_entity_poly.type
_entity_poly.pdbx_seq_one_letter_code
_entity_poly.pdbx_strand_id
1 'polypeptide(L)'
;MKTAKLLLLLSFTLLFHDAQAQWQSMNGPQGRYIRSILCTDSLYYAATGGGVLVSSDQGLNWEFRNNGLTSCDTKCLVTYNDTVFLATDENIFRTIDGGLHWTPDPYLHNHYIKHILVHHSSLIASTYVQGVYQSINGTQGAYLSDAFPHDVRYPYYMADNEDAIFIATYRRGIYRSFDDGASWESCSNGLNPDILGIYCHNGKVFATVLGQGVMMSSDNGDTWMSANLNKQAKGYAHLGDTLYAACIGQGVFASFDGGNTWHEFNSNLPSKNLWCMDARNGYLFVGDTEGRIYRGNSDGTGWIRTNTPSFLATVGNIGISNGRVLAATHGSDMFYTDNGNTWTQSTNIGTVEIRGMMVEGNNVFIGTDMLGSFLSTNGGASFNSAGSGLPEAQWLQSLLRCGSQIVAGSKDRMYVSFGLGQQWYVPTCLPLDIDVVDLTWDGSIMYHVSYDGVLRHSREQGSNWQVLNSPFEGVNYTTLRYHDNGLYLGTREHGLHFSDDMGETWQAVEAMPIDATIRRITTTDTIIAVGCENGSIYLKYNSSEEWQQMESIPVEGPIYDLCIEGNLIYASPMAGGIWYTELPAMPDHVTESSETLLSIAPNPASAYITISASEALFNAELTVYDLQGKVCYSDAMRGNRYEIPTSAFPAGIYVVKVAGDKVILVQKVAIQH
;
A
#
# COMPACT_ATOMS: atom_id res chain seq x y z
N MET A 1 24.64 30.55 -72.16
CA MET A 1 23.56 30.06 -71.30
C MET A 1 24.07 28.81 -70.57
N LYS A 2 24.50 28.96 -69.32
CA LYS A 2 25.00 27.86 -68.49
C LYS A 2 23.89 27.54 -67.48
N THR A 3 23.35 26.31 -67.59
CA THR A 3 22.38 25.75 -66.68
C THR A 3 23.11 25.19 -65.45
N ALA A 4 22.92 25.81 -64.28
CA ALA A 4 23.36 25.28 -62.98
C ALA A 4 22.37 24.22 -62.50
N LYS A 5 22.85 22.98 -62.30
CA LYS A 5 22.10 21.96 -61.58
C LYS A 5 22.28 22.16 -60.08
N LEU A 6 21.19 22.49 -59.41
CA LEU A 6 21.10 22.52 -57.96
C LEU A 6 20.91 21.10 -57.42
N LEU A 7 21.94 20.56 -56.74
CA LEU A 7 21.80 19.31 -55.97
C LEU A 7 21.18 19.65 -54.64
N LEU A 8 19.95 19.20 -54.42
CA LEU A 8 19.30 19.21 -53.10
C LEU A 8 19.79 17.98 -52.32
N LEU A 9 20.68 18.18 -51.33
CA LEU A 9 20.97 17.19 -50.32
C LEU A 9 19.80 17.19 -49.33
N LEU A 10 18.91 16.19 -49.39
CA LEU A 10 18.01 15.88 -48.28
C LEU A 10 18.83 15.12 -47.22
N SER A 11 19.16 15.81 -46.16
CA SER A 11 19.61 15.18 -44.92
C SER A 11 18.38 14.60 -44.23
N PHE A 12 18.17 13.31 -44.31
CA PHE A 12 17.29 12.57 -43.40
C PHE A 12 17.98 12.49 -42.05
N THR A 13 17.68 13.41 -41.16
CA THR A 13 17.86 13.21 -39.73
C THR A 13 16.79 12.23 -39.29
N LEU A 14 17.14 10.96 -39.17
CA LEU A 14 16.39 9.98 -38.40
C LEU A 14 16.44 10.50 -36.95
N LEU A 15 15.38 11.19 -36.54
CA LEU A 15 15.04 11.33 -35.14
C LEU A 15 14.68 9.93 -34.64
N PHE A 16 15.65 9.23 -34.05
CA PHE A 16 15.35 8.20 -33.10
C PHE A 16 14.70 8.92 -31.90
N HIS A 17 13.39 8.97 -31.89
CA HIS A 17 12.68 9.06 -30.62
C HIS A 17 12.95 7.72 -29.94
N ASP A 18 13.80 7.73 -28.93
CA ASP A 18 13.72 6.73 -27.91
C ASP A 18 12.28 6.78 -27.43
N ALA A 19 11.49 5.76 -27.76
CA ALA A 19 10.18 5.58 -27.18
C ALA A 19 10.42 5.23 -25.71
N GLN A 20 10.54 6.25 -24.87
CA GLN A 20 10.54 6.04 -23.42
C GLN A 20 9.24 5.30 -23.08
N ALA A 21 9.40 4.24 -22.33
CA ALA A 21 8.28 3.36 -21.98
C ALA A 21 7.31 4.15 -21.11
N GLN A 22 6.17 4.53 -21.67
CA GLN A 22 5.16 5.34 -21.01
C GLN A 22 4.36 4.48 -20.03
N TRP A 23 4.12 4.98 -18.82
CA TRP A 23 3.23 4.33 -17.86
C TRP A 23 1.82 4.16 -18.39
N GLN A 24 1.27 2.96 -18.25
CA GLN A 24 -0.07 2.59 -18.66
C GLN A 24 -0.91 2.18 -17.48
N SER A 25 -2.14 2.74 -17.37
CA SER A 25 -3.09 2.36 -16.33
C SER A 25 -3.74 1.02 -16.65
N MET A 26 -3.85 0.14 -15.65
CA MET A 26 -4.68 -1.07 -15.72
C MET A 26 -6.18 -0.78 -15.48
N ASN A 27 -6.57 0.49 -15.36
CA ASN A 27 -7.95 0.94 -15.16
C ASN A 27 -8.70 0.22 -14.01
N GLY A 28 -7.98 -0.08 -12.93
CA GLY A 28 -8.55 -0.76 -11.79
C GLY A 28 -7.54 -1.15 -10.71
N PRO A 29 -8.01 -1.83 -9.68
CA PRO A 29 -9.43 -2.09 -9.40
C PRO A 29 -10.23 -0.83 -9.09
N GLN A 30 -11.54 -0.88 -9.27
CA GLN A 30 -12.41 0.24 -8.92
C GLN A 30 -12.52 0.39 -7.41
N GLY A 31 -12.51 1.63 -6.93
CA GLY A 31 -12.72 1.95 -5.53
C GLY A 31 -14.15 1.65 -5.10
N ARG A 32 -14.31 1.21 -3.86
CA ARG A 32 -15.58 0.82 -3.25
C ARG A 32 -15.75 1.54 -1.92
N TYR A 33 -16.92 1.46 -1.35
CA TYR A 33 -17.31 2.00 -0.06
C TYR A 33 -17.24 3.53 0.06
N ILE A 34 -18.39 4.11 0.28
CA ILE A 34 -18.50 5.40 0.94
C ILE A 34 -18.55 5.13 2.44
N ARG A 35 -17.50 5.51 3.17
CA ARG A 35 -17.31 5.11 4.58
C ARG A 35 -17.96 6.05 5.58
N SER A 36 -17.98 7.34 5.25
CA SER A 36 -18.59 8.38 6.07
C SER A 36 -19.12 9.48 5.18
N ILE A 37 -20.21 10.07 5.56
CA ILE A 37 -20.75 11.31 4.98
C ILE A 37 -20.86 12.32 6.11
N LEU A 38 -20.48 13.56 5.86
CA LEU A 38 -20.60 14.70 6.76
C LEU A 38 -21.27 15.85 6.01
N CYS A 39 -22.45 16.24 6.42
CA CYS A 39 -23.18 17.34 5.85
C CYS A 39 -23.07 18.59 6.76
N THR A 40 -22.37 19.63 6.30
CA THR A 40 -22.34 20.94 6.96
C THR A 40 -23.37 21.88 6.35
N ASP A 41 -23.43 23.12 6.82
CA ASP A 41 -24.39 24.11 6.31
C ASP A 41 -24.09 24.52 4.85
N SER A 42 -22.82 24.49 4.43
CA SER A 42 -22.36 24.99 3.13
C SER A 42 -21.82 23.92 2.20
N LEU A 43 -21.13 22.92 2.74
CA LEU A 43 -20.43 21.88 1.98
C LEU A 43 -20.76 20.51 2.55
N TYR A 44 -20.82 19.52 1.67
CA TYR A 44 -20.98 18.12 2.05
C TYR A 44 -19.72 17.34 1.69
N TYR A 45 -19.29 16.45 2.59
CA TYR A 45 -18.07 15.68 2.46
C TYR A 45 -18.37 14.19 2.51
N ALA A 46 -17.61 13.40 1.77
CA ALA A 46 -17.70 11.95 1.85
C ALA A 46 -16.29 11.33 1.87
N ALA A 47 -16.01 10.52 2.88
CA ALA A 47 -14.79 9.75 3.02
C ALA A 47 -14.88 8.46 2.21
N THR A 48 -13.87 8.17 1.39
CA THR A 48 -13.82 7.01 0.48
C THR A 48 -12.46 6.32 0.52
N GLY A 49 -12.33 5.18 -0.15
CA GLY A 49 -11.03 4.55 -0.39
C GLY A 49 -10.15 5.26 -1.44
N GLY A 50 -10.65 6.33 -2.06
CA GLY A 50 -9.93 7.16 -3.04
C GLY A 50 -9.71 8.60 -2.56
N GLY A 51 -9.96 8.89 -1.29
CA GLY A 51 -9.84 10.21 -0.68
C GLY A 51 -11.20 10.82 -0.33
N VAL A 52 -11.26 12.15 -0.33
CA VAL A 52 -12.43 12.92 0.08
C VAL A 52 -13.16 13.50 -1.12
N LEU A 53 -14.43 13.19 -1.22
CA LEU A 53 -15.37 13.84 -2.13
C LEU A 53 -16.02 15.04 -1.43
N VAL A 54 -16.15 16.15 -2.13
CA VAL A 54 -16.82 17.37 -1.64
C VAL A 54 -17.91 17.80 -2.60
N SER A 55 -19.04 18.23 -2.07
CA SER A 55 -20.15 18.79 -2.83
C SER A 55 -20.51 20.18 -2.29
N SER A 56 -20.75 21.13 -3.18
CA SER A 56 -21.18 22.49 -2.89
C SER A 56 -22.64 22.77 -3.33
N ASP A 57 -23.34 21.76 -3.84
CA ASP A 57 -24.68 21.87 -4.40
C ASP A 57 -25.68 20.91 -3.74
N GLN A 58 -25.57 20.77 -2.43
CA GLN A 58 -26.44 19.90 -1.61
C GLN A 58 -26.37 18.43 -2.04
N GLY A 59 -25.18 17.96 -2.39
CA GLY A 59 -24.90 16.55 -2.68
C GLY A 59 -25.37 16.06 -4.03
N LEU A 60 -25.64 16.94 -5.00
CA LEU A 60 -25.97 16.53 -6.36
C LEU A 60 -24.75 16.14 -7.18
N ASN A 61 -23.70 16.96 -7.10
CA ASN A 61 -22.44 16.73 -7.77
C ASN A 61 -21.31 16.68 -6.73
N TRP A 62 -20.35 15.78 -6.95
CA TRP A 62 -19.22 15.55 -6.06
C TRP A 62 -17.92 15.63 -6.84
N GLU A 63 -16.88 16.19 -6.22
CA GLU A 63 -15.52 16.25 -6.77
C GLU A 63 -14.49 15.84 -5.73
N PHE A 64 -13.36 15.27 -6.16
CA PHE A 64 -12.25 14.97 -5.24
C PHE A 64 -11.52 16.23 -4.83
N ARG A 65 -11.23 16.34 -3.53
CA ARG A 65 -10.38 17.37 -2.93
C ARG A 65 -9.37 16.71 -2.00
N ASN A 66 -8.27 16.23 -2.59
CA ASN A 66 -7.24 15.44 -1.88
C ASN A 66 -5.93 16.21 -1.65
N ASN A 67 -5.84 17.47 -2.07
CA ASN A 67 -4.60 18.26 -1.99
C ASN A 67 -4.09 18.37 -0.54
N GLY A 68 -2.85 17.91 -0.30
CA GLY A 68 -2.22 17.84 1.02
C GLY A 68 -2.46 16.54 1.80
N LEU A 69 -3.27 15.60 1.29
CA LEU A 69 -3.38 14.26 1.88
C LEU A 69 -2.16 13.41 1.49
N THR A 70 -1.60 12.70 2.46
CA THR A 70 -0.57 11.66 2.24
C THR A 70 -1.16 10.26 2.16
N SER A 71 -2.44 10.10 2.53
CA SER A 71 -3.21 8.86 2.38
C SER A 71 -4.63 9.17 1.91
N CYS A 72 -5.10 8.44 0.90
CA CYS A 72 -6.47 8.48 0.43
C CYS A 72 -7.36 7.38 1.04
N ASP A 73 -6.86 6.56 1.94
CA ASP A 73 -7.67 5.61 2.69
C ASP A 73 -8.39 6.30 3.85
N THR A 74 -9.38 7.14 3.50
CA THR A 74 -10.11 7.97 4.46
C THR A 74 -11.18 7.17 5.20
N LYS A 75 -11.33 7.39 6.50
CA LYS A 75 -12.19 6.58 7.39
C LYS A 75 -13.46 7.30 7.79
N CYS A 76 -13.33 8.44 8.45
CA CYS A 76 -14.46 9.23 8.91
C CYS A 76 -14.12 10.73 8.97
N LEU A 77 -15.17 11.52 9.02
CA LEU A 77 -15.14 12.98 9.03
C LEU A 77 -15.93 13.51 10.21
N VAL A 78 -15.40 14.53 10.87
CA VAL A 78 -16.13 15.30 11.90
C VAL A 78 -15.85 16.79 11.72
N THR A 79 -16.72 17.62 12.27
CA THR A 79 -16.53 19.07 12.30
C THR A 79 -16.46 19.58 13.74
N TYR A 80 -15.54 20.51 13.97
CA TYR A 80 -15.46 21.24 15.23
C TYR A 80 -15.14 22.71 14.94
N ASN A 81 -16.02 23.61 15.36
CA ASN A 81 -16.00 25.00 14.92
C ASN A 81 -16.04 25.04 13.36
N ASP A 82 -15.26 25.91 12.73
CA ASP A 82 -15.16 26.03 11.27
C ASP A 82 -14.16 25.06 10.62
N THR A 83 -13.68 24.09 11.37
CA THR A 83 -12.66 23.13 10.91
C THR A 83 -13.29 21.77 10.69
N VAL A 84 -13.02 21.17 9.53
CA VAL A 84 -13.33 19.77 9.25
C VAL A 84 -12.10 18.92 9.49
N PHE A 85 -12.26 17.87 10.28
CA PHE A 85 -11.23 16.87 10.56
C PHE A 85 -11.54 15.58 9.80
N LEU A 86 -10.50 14.97 9.27
CA LEU A 86 -10.55 13.74 8.49
C LEU A 86 -9.59 12.73 9.11
N ALA A 87 -10.10 11.56 9.45
CA ALA A 87 -9.26 10.42 9.80
C ALA A 87 -8.87 9.62 8.56
N THR A 88 -7.60 9.29 8.46
CA THR A 88 -7.06 8.33 7.50
C THR A 88 -6.42 7.15 8.24
N ASP A 89 -5.94 6.15 7.53
CA ASP A 89 -5.21 5.03 8.13
C ASP A 89 -3.86 5.44 8.73
N GLU A 90 -3.31 6.59 8.35
CA GLU A 90 -2.00 7.05 8.83
C GLU A 90 -2.06 8.25 9.77
N ASN A 91 -3.00 9.18 9.52
CA ASN A 91 -3.01 10.48 10.19
C ASN A 91 -4.43 11.01 10.37
N ILE A 92 -4.55 12.06 11.18
CA ILE A 92 -5.67 12.98 11.13
C ILE A 92 -5.27 14.21 10.32
N PHE A 93 -6.10 14.61 9.39
CA PHE A 93 -5.97 15.84 8.61
C PHE A 93 -7.04 16.83 8.98
N ARG A 94 -6.78 18.11 8.75
CA ARG A 94 -7.75 19.19 8.95
C ARG A 94 -7.78 20.16 7.77
N THR A 95 -8.95 20.72 7.52
CA THR A 95 -9.17 21.79 6.55
C THR A 95 -10.05 22.90 7.14
N ILE A 96 -9.74 24.16 6.77
CA ILE A 96 -10.53 25.35 7.10
C ILE A 96 -11.04 26.07 5.84
N ASP A 97 -10.70 25.55 4.67
CA ASP A 97 -11.00 26.14 3.36
C ASP A 97 -11.90 25.26 2.48
N GLY A 98 -12.67 24.38 3.12
CA GLY A 98 -13.62 23.52 2.42
C GLY A 98 -12.97 22.33 1.70
N GLY A 99 -11.82 21.86 2.16
CA GLY A 99 -11.11 20.72 1.59
C GLY A 99 -10.22 21.09 0.40
N LEU A 100 -10.02 22.36 0.09
CA LEU A 100 -9.09 22.79 -0.97
C LEU A 100 -7.64 22.43 -0.59
N HIS A 101 -7.34 22.53 0.72
CA HIS A 101 -6.05 22.11 1.28
C HIS A 101 -6.29 21.35 2.58
N TRP A 102 -5.62 20.19 2.72
CA TRP A 102 -5.57 19.40 3.93
C TRP A 102 -4.20 19.52 4.57
N THR A 103 -4.16 19.75 5.87
CA THR A 103 -2.92 19.78 6.64
C THR A 103 -2.97 18.70 7.71
N PRO A 104 -1.87 17.93 7.92
CA PRO A 104 -1.85 16.94 8.99
C PRO A 104 -1.99 17.61 10.35
N ASP A 105 -2.67 16.95 11.27
CA ASP A 105 -2.72 17.37 12.66
C ASP A 105 -1.33 17.16 13.29
N PRO A 106 -0.73 18.19 13.92
CA PRO A 106 0.64 18.10 14.42
C PRO A 106 0.80 17.21 15.65
N TYR A 107 -0.30 16.82 16.31
CA TYR A 107 -0.29 16.09 17.57
C TYR A 107 -0.79 14.65 17.44
N LEU A 108 -1.65 14.36 16.46
CA LEU A 108 -2.26 13.06 16.24
C LEU A 108 -1.83 12.51 14.87
N HIS A 109 -0.53 12.35 14.69
CA HIS A 109 0.07 11.81 13.47
C HIS A 109 0.78 10.47 13.75
N ASN A 110 0.96 9.67 12.70
CA ASN A 110 1.60 8.35 12.76
C ASN A 110 0.85 7.31 13.63
N HIS A 111 -0.46 7.48 13.79
CA HIS A 111 -1.32 6.53 14.46
C HIS A 111 -2.35 5.98 13.47
N TYR A 112 -2.53 4.68 13.45
CA TYR A 112 -3.56 4.04 12.62
C TYR A 112 -4.95 4.37 13.16
N ILE A 113 -5.51 5.48 12.68
CA ILE A 113 -6.78 6.00 13.19
C ILE A 113 -7.95 5.18 12.63
N LYS A 114 -8.88 4.79 13.48
CA LYS A 114 -10.11 4.08 13.08
C LYS A 114 -11.34 4.98 13.09
N HIS A 115 -11.47 5.81 14.10
CA HIS A 115 -12.59 6.73 14.22
C HIS A 115 -12.17 7.99 14.95
N ILE A 116 -12.81 9.10 14.63
CA ILE A 116 -12.66 10.36 15.35
C ILE A 116 -14.03 10.86 15.79
N LEU A 117 -14.06 11.53 16.90
CA LEU A 117 -15.25 12.07 17.55
C LEU A 117 -14.91 13.42 18.18
N VAL A 118 -15.84 14.34 18.20
CA VAL A 118 -15.73 15.59 18.98
C VAL A 118 -16.66 15.47 20.18
N HIS A 119 -16.08 15.51 21.37
CA HIS A 119 -16.82 15.52 22.63
C HIS A 119 -16.45 16.78 23.42
N HIS A 120 -17.46 17.59 23.80
CA HIS A 120 -17.25 18.93 24.35
C HIS A 120 -16.32 19.79 23.48
N SER A 121 -15.12 20.11 23.94
CA SER A 121 -14.11 20.89 23.21
C SER A 121 -12.91 20.05 22.76
N SER A 122 -13.03 18.73 22.81
CA SER A 122 -11.93 17.81 22.54
C SER A 122 -12.20 16.96 21.30
N LEU A 123 -11.17 16.79 20.47
CA LEU A 123 -11.13 15.78 19.42
C LEU A 123 -10.61 14.48 20.03
N ILE A 124 -11.38 13.43 19.95
CA ILE A 124 -11.04 12.09 20.44
C ILE A 124 -10.81 11.18 19.23
N ALA A 125 -9.71 10.46 19.25
CA ALA A 125 -9.34 9.54 18.19
C ALA A 125 -9.14 8.13 18.75
N SER A 126 -9.82 7.15 18.17
CA SER A 126 -9.54 5.75 18.43
C SER A 126 -8.50 5.24 17.42
N THR A 127 -7.52 4.52 17.93
CA THR A 127 -6.47 3.92 17.11
C THR A 127 -6.61 2.41 17.07
N TYR A 128 -5.98 1.80 16.09
CA TYR A 128 -6.09 0.36 15.90
C TYR A 128 -5.52 -0.47 17.07
N VAL A 129 -4.40 -0.07 17.64
CA VAL A 129 -3.67 -0.87 18.65
C VAL A 129 -3.28 -0.07 19.88
N GLN A 130 -3.15 1.25 19.74
CA GLN A 130 -2.55 2.11 20.76
C GLN A 130 -3.59 2.72 21.71
N GLY A 131 -4.88 2.36 21.57
CA GLY A 131 -5.96 2.83 22.42
C GLY A 131 -6.62 4.12 21.93
N VAL A 132 -6.90 5.03 22.85
CA VAL A 132 -7.65 6.26 22.58
C VAL A 132 -6.79 7.47 22.86
N TYR A 133 -6.83 8.45 21.98
CA TYR A 133 -6.12 9.73 22.11
C TYR A 133 -7.12 10.87 22.22
N GLN A 134 -6.73 11.91 22.93
CA GLN A 134 -7.50 13.14 23.05
C GLN A 134 -6.61 14.33 22.68
N SER A 135 -7.15 15.26 21.90
CA SER A 135 -6.57 16.57 21.64
C SER A 135 -7.50 17.66 22.20
N ILE A 136 -7.04 18.42 23.19
CA ILE A 136 -7.82 19.48 23.81
C ILE A 136 -7.68 20.75 22.97
N ASN A 137 -8.81 21.29 22.49
CA ASN A 137 -8.90 22.47 21.62
C ASN A 137 -8.02 22.38 20.33
N GLY A 138 -7.66 21.19 19.90
CA GLY A 138 -6.75 21.00 18.76
C GLY A 138 -5.31 21.46 18.99
N THR A 139 -4.89 21.66 20.26
CA THR A 139 -3.60 22.28 20.60
C THR A 139 -2.63 21.38 21.36
N GLN A 140 -3.07 20.26 21.89
CA GLN A 140 -2.18 19.32 22.60
C GLN A 140 -2.78 17.91 22.58
N GLY A 141 -2.02 16.94 22.08
CA GLY A 141 -2.38 15.53 22.18
C GLY A 141 -2.03 14.99 23.58
N ALA A 142 -2.99 14.37 24.25
CA ALA A 142 -2.78 13.58 25.44
C ALA A 142 -3.12 12.12 25.14
N TYR A 143 -2.27 11.21 25.57
CA TYR A 143 -2.50 9.78 25.46
C TYR A 143 -3.41 9.33 26.60
N LEU A 144 -4.53 8.70 26.25
CA LEU A 144 -5.52 8.24 27.23
C LEU A 144 -5.49 6.72 27.45
N SER A 145 -4.50 6.02 26.92
CA SER A 145 -4.52 4.55 26.84
C SER A 145 -4.34 3.84 28.18
N ASP A 146 -3.69 4.47 29.17
CA ASP A 146 -3.50 3.83 30.49
C ASP A 146 -4.82 3.61 31.23
N ALA A 147 -5.87 4.33 30.82
CA ALA A 147 -7.22 4.21 31.37
C ALA A 147 -8.08 3.18 30.58
N PHE A 148 -7.68 2.81 29.35
CA PHE A 148 -8.38 1.81 28.57
C PHE A 148 -7.79 0.43 28.86
N PRO A 149 -8.59 -0.61 29.15
CA PRO A 149 -8.05 -1.90 29.50
C PRO A 149 -7.09 -2.45 28.45
N HIS A 150 -5.86 -2.81 28.83
CA HIS A 150 -4.79 -3.27 27.92
C HIS A 150 -5.14 -4.50 27.08
N ASP A 151 -6.13 -5.29 27.52
CA ASP A 151 -6.66 -6.44 26.81
C ASP A 151 -7.77 -6.07 25.80
N VAL A 152 -8.25 -4.81 25.84
CA VAL A 152 -9.24 -4.28 24.91
C VAL A 152 -8.53 -3.57 23.77
N ARG A 153 -8.27 -4.33 22.71
CA ARG A 153 -7.72 -3.82 21.45
C ARG A 153 -8.87 -3.52 20.48
N TYR A 154 -8.60 -2.64 19.51
CA TYR A 154 -9.48 -2.38 18.36
C TYR A 154 -10.79 -1.65 18.69
N PRO A 155 -10.71 -0.40 19.19
CA PRO A 155 -11.87 0.49 19.23
C PRO A 155 -12.26 0.93 17.82
N TYR A 156 -13.47 0.53 17.37
CA TYR A 156 -13.90 0.71 15.98
C TYR A 156 -14.80 1.90 15.73
N TYR A 157 -15.82 2.05 16.58
CA TYR A 157 -16.83 3.08 16.44
C TYR A 157 -16.97 3.80 17.74
N MET A 158 -17.15 5.11 17.66
CA MET A 158 -17.41 5.95 18.83
C MET A 158 -18.68 6.73 18.62
N ALA A 159 -19.38 6.99 19.71
CA ALA A 159 -20.51 7.90 19.81
C ALA A 159 -20.47 8.58 21.16
N ASP A 160 -21.14 9.72 21.27
CA ASP A 160 -21.25 10.45 22.52
C ASP A 160 -22.63 11.05 22.72
N ASN A 161 -22.94 11.35 23.95
CA ASN A 161 -24.00 12.23 24.35
C ASN A 161 -23.44 13.29 25.32
N GLU A 162 -24.29 14.12 25.91
CA GLU A 162 -23.83 15.16 26.85
C GLU A 162 -23.14 14.61 28.10
N ASP A 163 -23.42 13.34 28.50
CA ASP A 163 -22.95 12.75 29.72
C ASP A 163 -21.73 11.84 29.56
N ALA A 164 -21.59 11.18 28.39
CA ALA A 164 -20.63 10.10 28.24
C ALA A 164 -20.16 9.89 26.80
N ILE A 165 -18.95 9.34 26.70
CA ILE A 165 -18.36 8.81 25.46
C ILE A 165 -18.54 7.28 25.46
N PHE A 166 -18.93 6.73 24.31
CA PHE A 166 -19.07 5.28 24.09
C PHE A 166 -18.10 4.81 23.02
N ILE A 167 -17.46 3.67 23.25
CA ILE A 167 -16.58 3.01 22.31
C ILE A 167 -17.05 1.57 22.08
N ALA A 168 -17.38 1.26 20.85
CA ALA A 168 -17.63 -0.10 20.42
C ALA A 168 -16.32 -0.76 19.94
N THR A 169 -15.98 -1.91 20.51
CA THR A 169 -14.75 -2.64 20.27
C THR A 169 -15.00 -3.93 19.51
N TYR A 170 -13.96 -4.44 18.86
CA TYR A 170 -14.07 -5.73 18.20
C TYR A 170 -14.08 -6.88 19.22
N ARG A 171 -15.15 -7.67 19.26
CA ARG A 171 -15.33 -8.85 20.12
C ARG A 171 -15.20 -8.61 21.64
N ARG A 172 -15.24 -7.35 22.10
CA ARG A 172 -15.15 -7.02 23.54
C ARG A 172 -16.32 -6.14 24.02
N GLY A 173 -17.30 -5.90 23.13
CA GLY A 173 -18.51 -5.15 23.47
C GLY A 173 -18.31 -3.63 23.48
N ILE A 174 -19.04 -2.96 24.36
CA ILE A 174 -19.09 -1.50 24.47
C ILE A 174 -18.47 -1.08 25.80
N TYR A 175 -17.64 -0.04 25.75
CA TYR A 175 -17.09 0.67 26.90
C TYR A 175 -17.59 2.10 26.91
N ARG A 176 -17.75 2.69 28.10
CA ARG A 176 -18.14 4.08 28.28
C ARG A 176 -17.18 4.79 29.22
N SER A 177 -17.13 6.11 29.08
CA SER A 177 -16.43 7.05 29.97
C SER A 177 -17.35 8.21 30.32
N PHE A 178 -17.42 8.57 31.62
CA PHE A 178 -18.13 9.73 32.10
C PHE A 178 -17.20 10.90 32.48
N ASP A 179 -15.91 10.78 32.25
CA ASP A 179 -14.85 11.69 32.64
C ASP A 179 -13.94 12.05 31.44
N ASP A 180 -14.55 12.31 30.28
CA ASP A 180 -13.88 12.72 29.05
C ASP A 180 -12.78 11.74 28.60
N GLY A 181 -12.92 10.45 28.92
CA GLY A 181 -11.97 9.40 28.54
C GLY A 181 -10.87 9.15 29.57
N ALA A 182 -10.89 9.78 30.74
CA ALA A 182 -9.92 9.55 31.79
C ALA A 182 -10.06 8.17 32.45
N SER A 183 -11.27 7.60 32.48
CA SER A 183 -11.49 6.19 32.83
C SER A 183 -12.57 5.53 31.99
N TRP A 184 -12.52 4.20 31.89
CA TRP A 184 -13.41 3.42 31.05
C TRP A 184 -13.97 2.21 31.79
N GLU A 185 -15.26 1.96 31.61
CA GLU A 185 -15.93 0.79 32.14
C GLU A 185 -16.76 0.08 31.07
N SER A 186 -16.87 -1.26 31.17
CA SER A 186 -17.72 -2.04 30.25
C SER A 186 -19.20 -1.79 30.55
N CYS A 187 -19.97 -1.53 29.49
CA CYS A 187 -21.42 -1.31 29.56
C CYS A 187 -22.21 -2.16 28.58
N SER A 188 -21.74 -3.38 28.28
CA SER A 188 -22.32 -4.29 27.28
C SER A 188 -23.08 -5.47 27.87
N ASN A 189 -23.63 -5.34 29.06
CA ASN A 189 -24.37 -6.40 29.76
C ASN A 189 -25.54 -6.95 28.91
N GLY A 190 -25.50 -8.27 28.59
CA GLY A 190 -26.54 -8.94 27.77
C GLY A 190 -26.38 -8.77 26.26
N LEU A 191 -25.36 -8.06 25.78
CA LEU A 191 -25.06 -7.94 24.37
C LEU A 191 -24.05 -9.00 23.91
N ASN A 192 -24.22 -9.45 22.65
CA ASN A 192 -23.13 -10.12 21.94
C ASN A 192 -21.95 -9.13 21.81
N PRO A 193 -20.71 -9.53 22.05
CA PRO A 193 -19.56 -8.62 21.99
C PRO A 193 -19.24 -8.06 20.59
N ASP A 194 -19.82 -8.63 19.53
CA ASP A 194 -19.60 -8.16 18.16
C ASP A 194 -20.53 -6.98 17.84
N ILE A 195 -20.01 -5.75 18.01
CA ILE A 195 -20.74 -4.50 17.79
C ILE A 195 -20.40 -3.97 16.39
N LEU A 196 -21.41 -3.74 15.57
CA LEU A 196 -21.26 -3.32 14.17
C LEU A 196 -21.45 -1.80 13.94
N GLY A 197 -21.95 -1.08 14.93
CA GLY A 197 -22.18 0.35 14.90
C GLY A 197 -22.72 0.84 16.23
N ILE A 198 -22.48 2.12 16.56
CA ILE A 198 -22.99 2.78 17.76
C ILE A 198 -23.40 4.21 17.42
N TYR A 199 -24.45 4.71 18.04
CA TYR A 199 -24.99 6.06 17.79
C TYR A 199 -25.75 6.57 19.01
N CYS A 200 -25.67 7.86 19.27
CA CYS A 200 -26.42 8.51 20.36
C CYS A 200 -27.41 9.52 19.79
N HIS A 201 -28.63 9.52 20.30
CA HIS A 201 -29.67 10.50 19.94
C HIS A 201 -30.69 10.64 21.06
N ASN A 202 -31.04 11.90 21.42
CA ASN A 202 -32.03 12.25 22.44
C ASN A 202 -31.87 11.46 23.75
N GLY A 203 -30.64 11.44 24.31
CA GLY A 203 -30.31 10.76 25.56
C GLY A 203 -30.32 9.22 25.50
N LYS A 204 -30.50 8.64 24.32
CA LYS A 204 -30.46 7.19 24.10
C LYS A 204 -29.20 6.79 23.35
N VAL A 205 -28.71 5.60 23.65
CA VAL A 205 -27.61 4.93 22.94
C VAL A 205 -28.16 3.78 22.11
N PHE A 206 -27.83 3.75 20.84
CA PHE A 206 -28.20 2.70 19.89
C PHE A 206 -26.95 1.91 19.51
N ALA A 207 -27.00 0.59 19.59
CA ALA A 207 -25.90 -0.28 19.18
C ALA A 207 -26.42 -1.33 18.20
N THR A 208 -25.78 -1.47 17.06
CA THR A 208 -26.03 -2.60 16.17
C THR A 208 -25.18 -3.78 16.62
N VAL A 209 -25.83 -4.84 17.03
CA VAL A 209 -25.20 -6.04 17.62
C VAL A 209 -25.38 -7.23 16.71
N LEU A 210 -24.29 -7.92 16.40
CA LEU A 210 -24.33 -9.09 15.50
C LEU A 210 -25.27 -10.17 16.05
N GLY A 211 -26.22 -10.58 15.22
CA GLY A 211 -27.23 -11.61 15.58
C GLY A 211 -28.37 -11.10 16.48
N GLN A 212 -28.31 -9.89 17.05
CA GLN A 212 -29.36 -9.31 17.88
C GLN A 212 -30.07 -8.12 17.22
N GLY A 213 -29.49 -7.55 16.14
CA GLY A 213 -30.02 -6.36 15.48
C GLY A 213 -29.67 -5.09 16.24
N VAL A 214 -30.55 -4.10 16.19
CA VAL A 214 -30.34 -2.82 16.89
C VAL A 214 -30.87 -2.95 18.33
N MET A 215 -29.98 -2.71 19.27
CA MET A 215 -30.26 -2.63 20.71
C MET A 215 -30.26 -1.16 21.13
N MET A 216 -31.01 -0.82 22.13
CA MET A 216 -31.19 0.55 22.65
C MET A 216 -31.03 0.56 24.17
N SER A 217 -30.35 1.59 24.67
CA SER A 217 -30.24 1.93 26.10
C SER A 217 -30.75 3.35 26.32
N SER A 218 -31.44 3.59 27.43
CA SER A 218 -31.85 4.94 27.89
C SER A 218 -31.21 5.33 29.22
N ASP A 219 -30.24 4.57 29.69
CA ASP A 219 -29.52 4.72 30.96
C ASP A 219 -27.99 4.63 30.73
N ASN A 220 -27.53 5.22 29.64
CA ASN A 220 -26.11 5.26 29.26
C ASN A 220 -25.43 3.88 29.21
N GLY A 221 -26.18 2.81 28.87
CA GLY A 221 -25.64 1.48 28.67
C GLY A 221 -25.70 0.57 29.91
N ASP A 222 -26.34 0.99 31.02
CA ASP A 222 -26.55 0.13 32.18
C ASP A 222 -27.46 -1.06 31.81
N THR A 223 -28.51 -0.78 31.04
CA THR A 223 -29.40 -1.82 30.51
C THR A 223 -29.65 -1.65 29.01
N TRP A 224 -29.84 -2.76 28.33
CA TRP A 224 -30.08 -2.80 26.90
C TRP A 224 -31.37 -3.56 26.59
N MET A 225 -32.17 -3.01 25.68
CA MET A 225 -33.37 -3.65 25.16
C MET A 225 -33.36 -3.64 23.62
N SER A 226 -34.12 -4.55 23.01
CA SER A 226 -34.28 -4.51 21.55
C SER A 226 -34.98 -3.22 21.11
N ALA A 227 -34.42 -2.55 20.12
CA ALA A 227 -35.06 -1.47 19.40
C ALA A 227 -36.03 -1.95 18.30
N ASN A 228 -36.36 -3.25 18.27
CA ASN A 228 -37.27 -3.88 17.29
C ASN A 228 -36.82 -3.73 15.81
N LEU A 229 -35.55 -3.40 15.56
CA LEU A 229 -34.96 -3.43 14.24
C LEU A 229 -33.93 -4.57 14.15
N ASN A 230 -34.39 -5.74 13.76
CA ASN A 230 -33.51 -6.90 13.56
C ASN A 230 -32.80 -6.83 12.21
N LYS A 231 -31.95 -5.81 12.05
CA LYS A 231 -31.17 -5.51 10.83
C LYS A 231 -29.76 -5.11 11.22
N GLN A 232 -28.84 -5.20 10.26
CA GLN A 232 -27.45 -4.73 10.43
C GLN A 232 -27.32 -3.27 9.98
N ALA A 233 -27.65 -2.34 10.88
CA ALA A 233 -27.45 -0.92 10.64
C ALA A 233 -25.97 -0.56 10.77
N LYS A 234 -25.41 0.09 9.77
CA LYS A 234 -24.04 0.59 9.77
C LYS A 234 -23.95 2.12 9.91
N GLY A 235 -24.90 2.83 9.33
CA GLY A 235 -25.02 4.27 9.42
C GLY A 235 -26.28 4.67 10.16
N TYR A 236 -26.18 5.76 10.91
CA TYR A 236 -27.31 6.39 11.58
C TYR A 236 -27.29 7.88 11.31
N ALA A 237 -28.45 8.50 11.29
CA ALA A 237 -28.62 9.94 11.20
C ALA A 237 -29.93 10.35 11.85
N HIS A 238 -30.12 11.66 12.09
CA HIS A 238 -31.38 12.20 12.57
C HIS A 238 -31.73 13.54 11.90
N LEU A 239 -33.01 13.83 11.81
CA LEU A 239 -33.56 15.17 11.49
C LEU A 239 -34.65 15.48 12.50
N GLY A 240 -34.39 16.42 13.41
CA GLY A 240 -35.23 16.63 14.58
C GLY A 240 -35.34 15.34 15.39
N ASP A 241 -36.56 14.94 15.73
CA ASP A 241 -36.82 13.72 16.52
C ASP A 241 -36.86 12.43 15.70
N THR A 242 -36.81 12.53 14.36
CA THR A 242 -36.80 11.34 13.49
C THR A 242 -35.40 10.75 13.40
N LEU A 243 -35.29 9.49 13.78
CA LEU A 243 -34.06 8.70 13.71
C LEU A 243 -34.07 7.84 12.42
N TYR A 244 -32.95 7.80 11.71
CA TYR A 244 -32.77 6.98 10.51
C TYR A 244 -31.63 5.97 10.70
N ALA A 245 -31.77 4.80 10.07
CA ALA A 245 -30.77 3.76 10.05
C ALA A 245 -30.54 3.23 8.63
N ALA A 246 -29.31 3.26 8.17
CA ALA A 246 -28.87 2.65 6.90
C ALA A 246 -28.35 1.24 7.17
N CYS A 247 -28.98 0.24 6.53
CA CYS A 247 -28.75 -1.18 6.79
C CYS A 247 -28.13 -1.88 5.58
N ILE A 248 -27.16 -2.77 5.82
CA ILE A 248 -26.55 -3.59 4.76
C ILE A 248 -27.58 -4.54 4.18
N GLY A 249 -27.77 -4.48 2.86
CA GLY A 249 -28.67 -5.36 2.12
C GLY A 249 -30.18 -5.07 2.32
N GLN A 250 -30.53 -4.07 3.15
CA GLN A 250 -31.91 -3.83 3.56
C GLN A 250 -32.39 -2.38 3.29
N GLY A 251 -31.44 -1.45 3.04
CA GLY A 251 -31.74 -0.04 2.76
C GLY A 251 -31.93 0.81 4.02
N VAL A 252 -32.80 1.82 3.93
CA VAL A 252 -33.06 2.82 4.97
C VAL A 252 -34.32 2.52 5.76
N PHE A 253 -34.25 2.70 7.06
CA PHE A 253 -35.37 2.64 7.99
C PHE A 253 -35.47 3.95 8.79
N ALA A 254 -36.68 4.37 9.12
CA ALA A 254 -36.96 5.54 9.94
C ALA A 254 -37.80 5.18 11.16
N SER A 255 -37.48 5.82 12.30
CA SER A 255 -38.25 5.74 13.53
C SER A 255 -38.71 7.14 13.93
N PHE A 256 -39.99 7.28 14.27
CA PHE A 256 -40.62 8.53 14.71
C PHE A 256 -40.93 8.53 16.21
N ASP A 257 -40.60 7.47 16.91
CA ASP A 257 -40.91 7.21 18.33
C ASP A 257 -39.66 6.92 19.17
N GLY A 258 -38.51 7.45 18.69
CA GLY A 258 -37.24 7.32 19.39
C GLY A 258 -36.69 5.90 19.40
N GLY A 259 -36.87 5.15 18.32
CA GLY A 259 -36.27 3.84 18.11
C GLY A 259 -37.12 2.65 18.57
N ASN A 260 -38.39 2.86 18.96
CA ASN A 260 -39.26 1.75 19.40
C ASN A 260 -39.90 1.00 18.23
N THR A 261 -40.25 1.74 17.15
CA THR A 261 -40.77 1.15 15.90
C THR A 261 -40.03 1.73 14.69
N TRP A 262 -39.92 0.93 13.61
CA TRP A 262 -39.19 1.30 12.43
C TRP A 262 -40.01 1.02 11.16
N HIS A 263 -39.92 1.96 10.22
CA HIS A 263 -40.60 1.94 8.93
C HIS A 263 -39.60 1.93 7.79
N GLU A 264 -39.84 1.15 6.73
CA GLU A 264 -38.99 1.15 5.55
C GLU A 264 -39.12 2.48 4.77
N PHE A 265 -37.94 3.04 4.40
CA PHE A 265 -37.81 4.28 3.62
C PHE A 265 -37.09 4.02 2.29
N ASN A 266 -37.47 2.96 1.60
CA ASN A 266 -36.77 2.41 0.43
C ASN A 266 -37.48 2.69 -0.90
N SER A 267 -38.46 3.59 -0.97
CA SER A 267 -39.22 3.86 -2.20
C SER A 267 -38.29 4.34 -3.32
N ASN A 268 -38.07 3.48 -4.33
CA ASN A 268 -37.16 3.74 -5.45
C ASN A 268 -35.67 3.95 -5.06
N LEU A 269 -35.23 3.50 -3.88
CA LEU A 269 -33.83 3.49 -3.52
C LEU A 269 -33.05 2.47 -4.38
N PRO A 270 -32.09 2.93 -5.22
CA PRO A 270 -31.45 2.05 -6.22
C PRO A 270 -30.53 0.98 -5.63
N SER A 271 -29.97 1.19 -4.43
CA SER A 271 -29.11 0.25 -3.73
C SER A 271 -29.58 0.07 -2.30
N LYS A 272 -29.59 -1.17 -1.82
CA LYS A 272 -29.89 -1.49 -0.42
C LYS A 272 -28.66 -1.90 0.39
N ASN A 273 -27.49 -1.98 -0.25
CA ASN A 273 -26.22 -2.29 0.41
C ASN A 273 -25.59 -1.01 0.95
N LEU A 274 -26.12 -0.45 2.01
CA LEU A 274 -25.72 0.82 2.55
C LEU A 274 -24.68 0.66 3.66
N TRP A 275 -23.70 1.57 3.71
CA TRP A 275 -22.63 1.55 4.67
C TRP A 275 -22.63 2.73 5.65
N CYS A 276 -22.98 3.91 5.17
CA CYS A 276 -23.03 5.12 5.98
C CYS A 276 -24.22 5.98 5.59
N MET A 277 -24.58 6.91 6.44
CA MET A 277 -25.56 7.94 6.14
C MET A 277 -25.32 9.20 6.94
N ASP A 278 -25.88 10.29 6.44
CA ASP A 278 -26.07 11.56 7.14
C ASP A 278 -27.36 12.22 6.66
N ALA A 279 -27.83 13.25 7.39
CA ALA A 279 -29.08 13.92 7.11
C ALA A 279 -28.95 15.42 7.36
N ARG A 280 -29.33 16.25 6.36
CA ARG A 280 -29.27 17.71 6.47
C ARG A 280 -30.29 18.37 5.55
N ASN A 281 -30.82 19.51 5.97
CA ASN A 281 -31.69 20.39 5.15
C ASN A 281 -32.88 19.66 4.51
N GLY A 282 -33.47 18.68 5.22
CA GLY A 282 -34.60 17.90 4.74
C GLY A 282 -34.25 16.78 3.76
N TYR A 283 -32.97 16.50 3.56
CA TYR A 283 -32.47 15.41 2.74
C TYR A 283 -31.75 14.35 3.58
N LEU A 284 -31.82 13.12 3.10
CA LEU A 284 -31.05 11.97 3.56
C LEU A 284 -29.95 11.68 2.53
N PHE A 285 -28.75 11.41 2.99
CA PHE A 285 -27.63 11.00 2.18
C PHE A 285 -27.17 9.61 2.62
N VAL A 286 -27.03 8.68 1.68
CA VAL A 286 -26.53 7.34 1.98
C VAL A 286 -25.41 6.97 1.02
N GLY A 287 -24.36 6.37 1.57
CA GLY A 287 -23.26 5.80 0.82
C GLY A 287 -23.38 4.28 0.76
N ASP A 288 -23.15 3.71 -0.43
CA ASP A 288 -23.20 2.26 -0.60
C ASP A 288 -21.80 1.61 -0.62
N THR A 289 -21.78 0.29 -0.65
CA THR A 289 -20.57 -0.53 -0.72
C THR A 289 -19.93 -0.53 -2.12
N GLU A 290 -20.51 0.12 -3.10
CA GLU A 290 -20.03 0.23 -4.48
C GLU A 290 -19.45 1.62 -4.81
N GLY A 291 -19.25 2.47 -3.77
CA GLY A 291 -18.71 3.81 -3.94
C GLY A 291 -19.69 4.85 -4.49
N ARG A 292 -20.98 4.62 -4.35
CA ARG A 292 -22.04 5.51 -4.84
C ARG A 292 -22.73 6.21 -3.69
N ILE A 293 -23.12 7.47 -3.92
CA ILE A 293 -23.92 8.27 -2.99
C ILE A 293 -25.32 8.46 -3.56
N TYR A 294 -26.31 8.29 -2.71
CA TYR A 294 -27.72 8.54 -3.03
C TYR A 294 -28.25 9.64 -2.12
N ARG A 295 -29.09 10.49 -2.68
CA ARG A 295 -29.84 11.51 -1.97
C ARG A 295 -31.33 11.23 -2.06
N GLY A 296 -32.02 11.26 -0.95
CA GLY A 296 -33.48 11.14 -0.86
C GLY A 296 -34.07 12.24 0.00
N ASN A 297 -35.37 12.41 -0.08
CA ASN A 297 -36.11 13.31 0.83
C ASN A 297 -36.22 12.70 2.23
N SER A 298 -36.38 13.52 3.24
CA SER A 298 -36.55 13.07 4.63
C SER A 298 -37.80 12.23 4.90
N ASP A 299 -38.74 12.20 3.95
CA ASP A 299 -39.94 11.33 3.95
C ASP A 299 -39.69 9.96 3.30
N GLY A 300 -38.48 9.67 2.89
CA GLY A 300 -38.09 8.41 2.26
C GLY A 300 -38.44 8.28 0.78
N THR A 301 -38.82 9.38 0.16
CA THR A 301 -39.14 9.44 -1.28
C THR A 301 -38.06 10.14 -2.08
N GLY A 302 -38.17 10.14 -3.39
CA GLY A 302 -37.30 10.93 -4.27
C GLY A 302 -35.84 10.52 -4.29
N TRP A 303 -35.52 9.26 -4.01
CA TRP A 303 -34.16 8.77 -4.06
C TRP A 303 -33.58 8.87 -5.46
N ILE A 304 -32.46 9.55 -5.56
CA ILE A 304 -31.66 9.68 -6.78
C ILE A 304 -30.22 9.26 -6.51
N ARG A 305 -29.59 8.65 -7.50
CA ARG A 305 -28.14 8.53 -7.52
C ARG A 305 -27.55 9.90 -7.82
N THR A 306 -26.63 10.36 -7.01
CA THR A 306 -25.93 11.62 -7.25
C THR A 306 -24.81 11.43 -8.29
N ASN A 307 -24.31 12.53 -8.86
CA ASN A 307 -23.20 12.49 -9.79
C ASN A 307 -21.88 12.36 -9.00
N THR A 308 -21.58 11.12 -8.58
CA THR A 308 -20.34 10.75 -7.88
C THR A 308 -19.34 10.28 -8.93
N PRO A 309 -18.12 10.85 -9.01
CA PRO A 309 -17.10 10.36 -9.92
C PRO A 309 -16.73 8.91 -9.55
N SER A 310 -16.49 8.08 -10.57
CA SER A 310 -15.84 6.78 -10.33
C SER A 310 -14.38 7.03 -9.96
N PHE A 311 -13.84 6.23 -9.06
CA PHE A 311 -12.47 6.33 -8.63
C PHE A 311 -11.82 4.95 -8.59
N LEU A 312 -10.50 4.93 -8.78
CA LEU A 312 -9.71 3.72 -8.63
C LEU A 312 -9.37 3.52 -7.14
N ALA A 313 -9.29 2.27 -6.72
CA ALA A 313 -8.93 1.94 -5.35
C ALA A 313 -7.46 2.30 -5.09
N THR A 314 -7.16 2.69 -3.86
CA THR A 314 -5.79 2.68 -3.37
C THR A 314 -5.37 1.22 -3.14
N VAL A 315 -4.33 0.78 -3.84
CA VAL A 315 -3.79 -0.58 -3.75
C VAL A 315 -2.59 -0.57 -2.82
N GLY A 316 -2.67 -1.29 -1.71
CA GLY A 316 -1.60 -1.39 -0.71
C GLY A 316 -0.58 -2.47 -1.02
N ASN A 317 -0.97 -3.55 -1.71
CA ASN A 317 -0.05 -4.61 -2.11
C ASN A 317 -0.36 -5.10 -3.53
N ILE A 318 0.68 -5.26 -4.33
CA ILE A 318 0.66 -5.85 -5.68
C ILE A 318 1.32 -7.21 -5.61
N GLY A 319 0.73 -8.22 -6.25
CA GLY A 319 1.34 -9.52 -6.43
C GLY A 319 1.12 -10.04 -7.84
N ILE A 320 2.00 -10.93 -8.29
CA ILE A 320 1.86 -11.56 -9.61
C ILE A 320 1.93 -13.07 -9.45
N SER A 321 0.90 -13.75 -9.89
CA SER A 321 0.76 -15.21 -9.83
C SER A 321 0.63 -15.76 -11.27
N ASN A 322 1.73 -16.25 -11.83
CA ASN A 322 1.76 -16.82 -13.19
C ASN A 322 1.15 -15.88 -14.25
N GLY A 323 1.52 -14.61 -14.24
CA GLY A 323 1.03 -13.58 -15.16
C GLY A 323 -0.32 -12.94 -14.77
N ARG A 324 -0.99 -13.45 -13.75
CA ARG A 324 -2.18 -12.83 -13.14
C ARG A 324 -1.75 -11.72 -12.19
N VAL A 325 -2.25 -10.52 -12.36
CA VAL A 325 -1.99 -9.40 -11.45
C VAL A 325 -3.02 -9.39 -10.33
N LEU A 326 -2.52 -9.28 -9.11
CA LEU A 326 -3.28 -9.27 -7.86
C LEU A 326 -3.20 -7.89 -7.23
N ALA A 327 -4.30 -7.41 -6.68
CA ALA A 327 -4.41 -6.12 -6.01
C ALA A 327 -5.12 -6.26 -4.67
N ALA A 328 -4.40 -6.06 -3.57
CA ALA A 328 -5.00 -5.91 -2.25
C ALA A 328 -5.26 -4.43 -2.00
N THR A 329 -6.53 -4.06 -1.80
CA THR A 329 -6.92 -2.66 -1.64
C THR A 329 -7.04 -2.27 -0.18
N HIS A 330 -6.82 -0.99 0.12
CA HIS A 330 -7.09 -0.42 1.45
C HIS A 330 -8.59 -0.42 1.83
N GLY A 331 -9.46 -0.74 0.89
CA GLY A 331 -10.91 -0.89 1.09
C GLY A 331 -11.37 -2.26 1.60
N SER A 332 -10.44 -3.12 2.04
CA SER A 332 -10.71 -4.47 2.54
C SER A 332 -11.15 -5.48 1.46
N ASP A 333 -10.73 -5.27 0.23
CA ASP A 333 -11.01 -6.16 -0.89
C ASP A 333 -9.72 -6.64 -1.55
N MET A 334 -9.78 -7.85 -2.10
CA MET A 334 -8.76 -8.42 -2.97
C MET A 334 -9.32 -8.59 -4.37
N PHE A 335 -8.58 -8.15 -5.36
CA PHE A 335 -8.94 -8.28 -6.77
C PHE A 335 -7.83 -8.96 -7.57
N TYR A 336 -8.21 -9.54 -8.69
CA TYR A 336 -7.25 -10.05 -9.67
C TYR A 336 -7.70 -9.75 -11.10
N THR A 337 -6.72 -9.74 -12.01
CA THR A 337 -6.95 -9.65 -13.45
C THR A 337 -5.99 -10.55 -14.21
N ASP A 338 -6.52 -11.21 -15.25
CA ASP A 338 -5.74 -12.04 -16.18
C ASP A 338 -5.38 -11.28 -17.48
N ASN A 339 -5.96 -10.10 -17.69
CA ASN A 339 -5.84 -9.34 -18.94
C ASN A 339 -5.55 -7.84 -18.75
N GLY A 340 -5.38 -7.38 -17.53
CA GLY A 340 -5.10 -5.97 -17.20
C GLY A 340 -6.27 -5.00 -17.34
N ASN A 341 -7.43 -5.44 -17.82
CA ASN A 341 -8.57 -4.56 -18.10
C ASN A 341 -9.83 -4.92 -17.31
N THR A 342 -10.01 -6.20 -16.99
CA THR A 342 -11.19 -6.69 -16.26
C THR A 342 -10.75 -7.20 -14.91
N TRP A 343 -11.23 -6.58 -13.84
CA TRP A 343 -10.92 -6.92 -12.47
C TRP A 343 -12.03 -7.77 -11.85
N THR A 344 -11.64 -8.87 -11.24
CA THR A 344 -12.53 -9.79 -10.55
C THR A 344 -12.19 -9.80 -9.06
N GLN A 345 -13.21 -9.69 -8.20
CA GLN A 345 -13.03 -9.77 -6.76
C GLN A 345 -12.76 -11.21 -6.34
N SER A 346 -11.75 -11.39 -5.49
CA SER A 346 -11.46 -12.69 -4.86
C SER A 346 -12.56 -13.08 -3.87
N THR A 347 -12.73 -14.37 -3.66
CA THR A 347 -13.78 -14.89 -2.76
C THR A 347 -13.22 -15.48 -1.47
N ASN A 348 -14.07 -15.57 -0.44
CA ASN A 348 -13.81 -16.24 0.85
C ASN A 348 -12.74 -15.56 1.73
N ILE A 349 -12.51 -14.26 1.60
CA ILE A 349 -11.61 -13.52 2.48
C ILE A 349 -12.37 -12.85 3.63
N GLY A 350 -13.60 -12.41 3.38
CA GLY A 350 -14.34 -11.53 4.30
C GLY A 350 -13.95 -10.06 4.13
N THR A 351 -14.51 -9.21 4.98
CA THR A 351 -14.25 -7.74 4.93
C THR A 351 -13.11 -7.41 5.89
N VAL A 352 -11.87 -7.56 5.46
CA VAL A 352 -10.66 -7.31 6.26
C VAL A 352 -9.60 -6.59 5.44
N GLU A 353 -8.85 -5.71 6.07
CA GLU A 353 -7.70 -5.08 5.41
C GLU A 353 -6.56 -6.07 5.25
N ILE A 354 -6.04 -6.17 4.03
CA ILE A 354 -4.87 -6.99 3.71
C ILE A 354 -3.63 -6.12 3.90
N ARG A 355 -2.74 -6.55 4.80
CA ARG A 355 -1.55 -5.80 5.20
C ARG A 355 -0.27 -6.34 4.59
N GLY A 356 -0.19 -7.64 4.40
CA GLY A 356 0.94 -8.31 3.79
C GLY A 356 0.52 -9.31 2.74
N MET A 357 1.29 -9.44 1.68
CA MET A 357 1.08 -10.42 0.62
C MET A 357 2.40 -11.05 0.19
N MET A 358 2.39 -12.36 -0.02
CA MET A 358 3.49 -13.12 -0.58
C MET A 358 2.95 -14.08 -1.64
N VAL A 359 3.59 -14.13 -2.80
CA VAL A 359 3.17 -14.96 -3.94
C VAL A 359 4.25 -15.95 -4.29
N GLU A 360 3.89 -17.23 -4.41
CA GLU A 360 4.77 -18.33 -4.82
C GLU A 360 4.04 -19.20 -5.87
N GLY A 361 4.20 -18.89 -7.13
CA GLY A 361 3.45 -19.55 -8.21
C GLY A 361 1.95 -19.38 -8.04
N ASN A 362 1.20 -20.47 -7.89
CA ASN A 362 -0.24 -20.42 -7.61
C ASN A 362 -0.62 -20.18 -6.14
N ASN A 363 0.35 -20.25 -5.24
CA ASN A 363 0.11 -20.03 -3.81
C ASN A 363 0.21 -18.54 -3.51
N VAL A 364 -0.85 -17.97 -2.96
CA VAL A 364 -0.91 -16.58 -2.52
C VAL A 364 -1.23 -16.56 -1.04
N PHE A 365 -0.30 -16.05 -0.24
CA PHE A 365 -0.46 -15.87 1.19
C PHE A 365 -0.80 -14.42 1.47
N ILE A 366 -1.82 -14.19 2.29
CA ILE A 366 -2.14 -12.84 2.76
C ILE A 366 -2.20 -12.80 4.28
N GLY A 367 -1.64 -11.74 4.83
CA GLY A 367 -1.80 -11.35 6.22
C GLY A 367 -2.82 -10.24 6.32
N THR A 368 -3.71 -10.35 7.29
CA THR A 368 -4.81 -9.40 7.49
C THR A 368 -4.67 -8.67 8.82
N ASP A 369 -5.47 -7.64 8.99
CA ASP A 369 -5.47 -6.83 10.20
C ASP A 369 -6.22 -7.50 11.38
N MET A 370 -7.04 -8.53 11.15
CA MET A 370 -7.86 -9.11 12.22
C MET A 370 -8.14 -10.58 12.13
N LEU A 371 -8.19 -11.14 10.94
CA LEU A 371 -8.58 -12.53 10.73
C LEU A 371 -7.37 -13.47 10.56
N GLY A 372 -6.14 -12.95 10.89
CA GLY A 372 -4.92 -13.72 10.76
C GLY A 372 -4.47 -13.86 9.31
N SER A 373 -4.13 -15.07 8.89
CA SER A 373 -3.65 -15.35 7.54
C SER A 373 -4.61 -16.18 6.72
N PHE A 374 -4.55 -15.99 5.39
CA PHE A 374 -5.27 -16.79 4.42
C PHE A 374 -4.32 -17.29 3.34
N LEU A 375 -4.67 -18.43 2.76
CA LEU A 375 -3.97 -19.06 1.66
C LEU A 375 -4.91 -19.28 0.47
N SER A 376 -4.49 -18.85 -0.69
CA SER A 376 -5.03 -19.27 -1.97
C SER A 376 -4.06 -20.25 -2.64
N THR A 377 -4.58 -21.29 -3.28
CA THR A 377 -3.81 -22.24 -4.11
C THR A 377 -4.20 -22.16 -5.60
N ASN A 378 -5.01 -21.17 -5.96
CA ASN A 378 -5.51 -20.95 -7.31
C ASN A 378 -5.22 -19.55 -7.86
N GLY A 379 -4.05 -19.01 -7.48
CA GLY A 379 -3.58 -17.72 -7.97
C GLY A 379 -4.44 -16.55 -7.50
N GLY A 380 -4.89 -16.57 -6.24
CA GLY A 380 -5.63 -15.47 -5.63
C GLY A 380 -7.12 -15.39 -5.96
N ALA A 381 -7.68 -16.36 -6.71
CA ALA A 381 -9.09 -16.31 -7.08
C ALA A 381 -10.03 -16.60 -5.88
N SER A 382 -9.63 -17.50 -4.98
CA SER A 382 -10.32 -17.75 -3.72
C SER A 382 -9.34 -18.10 -2.61
N PHE A 383 -9.73 -17.86 -1.37
CA PHE A 383 -8.87 -18.04 -0.21
C PHE A 383 -9.52 -18.94 0.84
N ASN A 384 -8.69 -19.60 1.63
CA ASN A 384 -9.09 -20.34 2.82
C ASN A 384 -8.30 -19.82 4.02
N SER A 385 -8.90 -19.82 5.21
CA SER A 385 -8.19 -19.44 6.43
C SER A 385 -7.00 -20.36 6.66
N ALA A 386 -5.85 -19.78 6.94
CA ALA A 386 -4.57 -20.43 7.23
C ALA A 386 -3.99 -19.95 8.58
N GLY A 387 -4.85 -19.45 9.47
CA GLY A 387 -4.46 -18.80 10.73
C GLY A 387 -4.41 -19.74 11.94
N SER A 388 -4.39 -21.07 11.79
CA SER A 388 -4.34 -21.99 12.93
C SER A 388 -3.08 -21.74 13.78
N GLY A 389 -3.25 -21.53 15.10
CA GLY A 389 -2.18 -21.19 16.02
C GLY A 389 -1.86 -19.70 16.13
N LEU A 390 -2.45 -18.84 15.29
CA LEU A 390 -2.42 -17.38 15.51
C LEU A 390 -3.45 -17.03 16.59
N PRO A 391 -3.12 -16.11 17.50
CA PRO A 391 -4.12 -15.52 18.38
C PRO A 391 -5.21 -14.83 17.58
N GLU A 392 -6.40 -14.68 18.17
CA GLU A 392 -7.46 -13.89 17.55
C GLU A 392 -7.02 -12.44 17.34
N ALA A 393 -7.49 -11.83 16.25
CA ALA A 393 -7.25 -10.43 15.91
C ALA A 393 -5.77 -10.05 15.75
N GLN A 394 -4.98 -10.88 15.07
CA GLN A 394 -3.59 -10.58 14.75
C GLN A 394 -3.45 -9.76 13.48
N TRP A 395 -2.64 -8.72 13.57
CA TRP A 395 -2.23 -7.88 12.46
C TRP A 395 -0.94 -8.43 11.84
N LEU A 396 -1.03 -9.03 10.66
CA LEU A 396 0.13 -9.54 9.93
C LEU A 396 0.48 -8.62 8.77
N GLN A 397 1.57 -7.85 8.89
CA GLN A 397 1.92 -6.81 7.92
C GLN A 397 3.10 -7.14 7.01
N SER A 398 3.98 -8.05 7.40
CA SER A 398 5.09 -8.51 6.57
C SER A 398 5.11 -10.03 6.53
N LEU A 399 5.26 -10.61 5.35
CA LEU A 399 5.35 -12.05 5.11
C LEU A 399 6.63 -12.35 4.33
N LEU A 400 7.41 -13.30 4.80
CA LEU A 400 8.69 -13.66 4.19
C LEU A 400 8.87 -15.19 4.16
N ARG A 401 9.30 -15.71 3.02
CA ARG A 401 9.77 -17.10 2.92
C ARG A 401 11.25 -17.19 3.30
N CYS A 402 11.57 -18.02 4.29
CA CYS A 402 12.93 -18.35 4.69
C CYS A 402 13.15 -19.86 4.61
N GLY A 403 13.64 -20.35 3.48
CA GLY A 403 13.76 -21.79 3.23
C GLY A 403 12.42 -22.50 3.30
N SER A 404 12.25 -23.43 4.24
CA SER A 404 10.98 -24.17 4.45
C SER A 404 9.97 -23.44 5.34
N GLN A 405 10.33 -22.29 5.91
CA GLN A 405 9.49 -21.54 6.84
C GLN A 405 8.87 -20.31 6.17
N ILE A 406 7.66 -19.93 6.62
CA ILE A 406 7.09 -18.60 6.41
C ILE A 406 7.19 -17.86 7.74
N VAL A 407 7.73 -16.64 7.69
CA VAL A 407 7.79 -15.74 8.84
C VAL A 407 6.82 -14.61 8.61
N ALA A 408 6.02 -14.31 9.61
CA ALA A 408 5.07 -13.19 9.60
C ALA A 408 5.45 -12.18 10.68
N GLY A 409 5.64 -10.94 10.28
CA GLY A 409 5.79 -9.80 11.18
C GLY A 409 4.43 -9.25 11.57
N SER A 410 4.24 -8.98 12.84
CA SER A 410 3.02 -8.37 13.37
C SER A 410 3.34 -7.18 14.27
N LYS A 411 2.30 -6.47 14.70
CA LYS A 411 2.42 -5.30 15.58
C LYS A 411 2.88 -5.61 17.01
N ASP A 412 2.82 -6.84 17.43
CA ASP A 412 3.19 -7.22 18.79
C ASP A 412 4.30 -8.27 18.85
N ARG A 413 4.57 -8.97 17.74
CA ARG A 413 5.58 -10.04 17.67
C ARG A 413 5.75 -10.60 16.25
N MET A 414 6.56 -11.64 16.15
CA MET A 414 6.66 -12.48 14.96
C MET A 414 5.98 -13.82 15.17
N TYR A 415 5.57 -14.41 14.05
CA TYR A 415 5.06 -15.77 13.97
C TYR A 415 5.83 -16.55 12.91
N VAL A 416 6.00 -17.85 13.13
CA VAL A 416 6.66 -18.74 12.19
C VAL A 416 5.73 -19.91 11.86
N SER A 417 5.65 -20.24 10.58
CA SER A 417 4.93 -21.42 10.11
C SER A 417 5.82 -22.29 9.24
N PHE A 418 5.69 -23.60 9.37
CA PHE A 418 6.37 -24.57 8.52
C PHE A 418 5.44 -25.00 7.38
N GLY A 419 5.98 -25.15 6.17
CA GLY A 419 5.21 -25.52 5.00
C GLY A 419 4.39 -24.38 4.42
N LEU A 420 3.08 -24.57 4.28
CA LEU A 420 2.17 -23.65 3.58
C LEU A 420 1.37 -22.71 4.52
N GLY A 421 1.90 -22.35 5.68
CA GLY A 421 1.24 -21.37 6.55
C GLY A 421 -0.02 -21.89 7.26
N GLN A 422 -0.21 -23.19 7.36
CA GLN A 422 -1.42 -23.79 7.95
C GLN A 422 -1.41 -23.77 9.47
N GLN A 423 -0.22 -23.83 10.09
CA GLN A 423 -0.04 -23.81 11.53
C GLN A 423 1.07 -22.83 11.88
N TRP A 424 0.79 -21.92 12.81
CA TRP A 424 1.69 -20.87 13.25
C TRP A 424 2.16 -21.09 14.69
N TYR A 425 3.38 -20.66 14.96
CA TYR A 425 4.04 -20.77 16.26
C TYR A 425 4.68 -19.44 16.63
N VAL A 426 4.72 -19.11 17.90
CA VAL A 426 5.46 -17.96 18.44
C VAL A 426 6.89 -18.39 18.73
N PRO A 427 7.91 -17.75 18.15
CA PRO A 427 9.30 -17.96 18.56
C PRO A 427 9.50 -17.58 20.04
N THR A 428 10.20 -18.42 20.80
CA THR A 428 10.32 -18.30 22.27
C THR A 428 11.23 -17.19 22.76
N CYS A 429 11.99 -16.55 21.87
CA CYS A 429 13.11 -15.66 22.22
C CYS A 429 12.97 -14.22 21.72
N LEU A 430 11.79 -13.78 21.29
CA LEU A 430 11.54 -12.39 20.95
C LEU A 430 11.03 -11.62 22.17
N PRO A 431 11.47 -10.37 22.37
CA PRO A 431 10.79 -9.46 23.27
C PRO A 431 9.30 -9.36 22.91
N LEU A 432 8.46 -9.24 23.91
CA LEU A 432 7.04 -8.89 23.70
C LEU A 432 6.96 -7.41 23.27
N ASP A 433 5.91 -7.07 22.50
CA ASP A 433 5.59 -5.72 22.04
C ASP A 433 6.59 -5.13 21.02
N ILE A 434 7.00 -5.95 20.04
CA ILE A 434 7.77 -5.49 18.87
C ILE A 434 6.82 -5.33 17.67
N ASP A 435 6.61 -4.09 17.23
CA ASP A 435 5.91 -3.79 15.97
C ASP A 435 6.86 -3.99 14.78
N VAL A 436 6.79 -5.17 14.13
CA VAL A 436 7.65 -5.54 13.01
C VAL A 436 7.14 -4.93 11.73
N VAL A 437 7.82 -3.92 11.22
CA VAL A 437 7.46 -3.21 9.99
C VAL A 437 7.78 -4.02 8.75
N ASP A 438 9.02 -4.53 8.64
CA ASP A 438 9.45 -5.29 7.48
C ASP A 438 10.52 -6.34 7.81
N LEU A 439 10.60 -7.36 6.93
CA LEU A 439 11.44 -8.54 7.06
C LEU A 439 12.21 -8.77 5.76
N THR A 440 13.47 -9.19 5.88
CA THR A 440 14.25 -9.68 4.73
C THR A 440 15.19 -10.81 5.13
N TRP A 441 15.70 -11.56 4.14
CA TRP A 441 16.57 -12.72 4.34
C TRP A 441 17.63 -12.78 3.24
N ASP A 442 18.88 -13.01 3.62
CA ASP A 442 20.03 -13.13 2.70
C ASP A 442 20.33 -14.56 2.24
N GLY A 443 19.51 -15.53 2.64
CA GLY A 443 19.75 -16.97 2.45
C GLY A 443 20.28 -17.68 3.70
N SER A 444 20.81 -16.93 4.67
CA SER A 444 21.37 -17.46 5.94
C SER A 444 20.92 -16.65 7.17
N ILE A 445 20.88 -15.34 7.05
CA ILE A 445 20.55 -14.41 8.13
C ILE A 445 19.21 -13.75 7.84
N MET A 446 18.35 -13.70 8.85
CA MET A 446 17.10 -12.95 8.81
C MET A 446 17.32 -11.58 9.43
N TYR A 447 16.70 -10.57 8.84
CA TYR A 447 16.74 -9.19 9.34
C TYR A 447 15.32 -8.66 9.48
N HIS A 448 15.08 -7.81 10.46
CA HIS A 448 13.84 -7.05 10.56
C HIS A 448 14.07 -5.63 11.06
N VAL A 449 13.16 -4.77 10.69
CA VAL A 449 12.99 -3.43 11.26
C VAL A 449 11.69 -3.36 12.02
N SER A 450 11.69 -2.63 13.12
CA SER A 450 10.51 -2.35 13.93
C SER A 450 10.17 -0.87 13.93
N TYR A 451 8.91 -0.57 14.26
CA TYR A 451 8.36 0.81 14.22
C TYR A 451 9.08 1.78 15.16
N ASP A 452 9.68 1.27 16.25
CA ASP A 452 10.51 2.02 17.19
C ASP A 452 11.91 2.38 16.65
N GLY A 453 12.20 2.08 15.38
CA GLY A 453 13.47 2.37 14.73
C GLY A 453 14.60 1.41 15.10
N VAL A 454 14.29 0.21 15.57
CA VAL A 454 15.30 -0.79 15.92
C VAL A 454 15.47 -1.83 14.81
N LEU A 455 16.72 -2.02 14.39
CA LEU A 455 17.16 -3.07 13.46
C LEU A 455 17.63 -4.29 14.25
N ARG A 456 17.26 -5.48 13.81
CA ARG A 456 17.72 -6.74 14.40
C ARG A 456 18.03 -7.77 13.33
N HIS A 457 18.96 -8.68 13.65
CA HIS A 457 19.25 -9.85 12.84
C HIS A 457 19.16 -11.15 13.62
N SER A 458 18.92 -12.25 12.92
CA SER A 458 18.96 -13.62 13.47
C SER A 458 19.75 -14.54 12.55
N ARG A 459 20.78 -15.21 13.10
CA ARG A 459 21.54 -16.28 12.43
C ARG A 459 20.96 -17.68 12.71
N GLU A 460 19.91 -17.75 13.52
CA GLU A 460 19.31 -19.00 14.01
C GLU A 460 17.85 -19.13 13.55
N GLN A 461 17.57 -18.70 12.32
CA GLN A 461 16.24 -18.78 11.69
C GLN A 461 15.11 -18.17 12.56
N GLY A 462 15.38 -17.05 13.21
CA GLY A 462 14.43 -16.35 14.04
C GLY A 462 14.33 -16.83 15.50
N SER A 463 15.18 -17.80 15.91
CA SER A 463 15.17 -18.32 17.29
C SER A 463 15.89 -17.39 18.28
N ASN A 464 16.81 -16.56 17.80
CA ASN A 464 17.55 -15.59 18.61
C ASN A 464 17.83 -14.34 17.78
N TRP A 465 17.64 -13.17 18.37
CA TRP A 465 17.76 -11.89 17.70
C TRP A 465 18.76 -10.98 18.40
N GLN A 466 19.64 -10.37 17.62
CA GLN A 466 20.61 -9.39 18.07
C GLN A 466 20.31 -8.04 17.45
N VAL A 467 20.48 -6.96 18.22
CA VAL A 467 20.31 -5.59 17.73
C VAL A 467 21.50 -5.21 16.87
N LEU A 468 21.23 -4.63 15.71
CA LEU A 468 22.20 -4.03 14.82
C LEU A 468 22.35 -2.53 15.09
N ASN A 469 23.46 -1.97 14.65
CA ASN A 469 23.65 -0.53 14.66
C ASN A 469 22.61 0.15 13.76
N SER A 470 21.95 1.15 14.31
CA SER A 470 21.00 1.99 13.57
C SER A 470 21.73 3.22 13.02
N PRO A 471 21.52 3.61 11.74
CA PRO A 471 22.07 4.86 11.23
C PRO A 471 21.53 6.10 11.93
N PHE A 472 20.35 5.98 12.55
CA PHE A 472 19.68 7.07 13.27
C PHE A 472 18.97 6.56 14.52
N GLU A 473 18.98 7.36 15.59
CA GLU A 473 18.16 7.14 16.77
C GLU A 473 16.79 7.83 16.60
N GLY A 474 15.72 7.09 16.90
CA GLY A 474 14.35 7.63 16.93
C GLY A 474 13.71 7.91 15.57
N VAL A 475 14.27 7.37 14.49
CA VAL A 475 13.73 7.48 13.12
C VAL A 475 12.85 6.28 12.80
N ASN A 476 11.69 6.54 12.21
CA ASN A 476 10.81 5.49 11.71
C ASN A 476 11.36 4.88 10.42
N TYR A 477 11.62 3.59 10.44
CA TYR A 477 11.97 2.81 9.25
C TYR A 477 10.71 2.30 8.56
N THR A 478 10.72 2.32 7.24
CA THR A 478 9.54 1.99 6.42
C THR A 478 9.66 0.66 5.71
N THR A 479 10.88 0.26 5.33
CA THR A 479 11.12 -0.97 4.56
C THR A 479 12.59 -1.39 4.67
N LEU A 480 12.86 -2.68 4.57
CA LEU A 480 14.20 -3.26 4.58
C LEU A 480 14.29 -4.36 3.52
N ARG A 481 15.32 -4.34 2.69
CA ARG A 481 15.57 -5.40 1.69
C ARG A 481 17.03 -5.76 1.63
N TYR A 482 17.29 -7.08 1.56
CA TYR A 482 18.58 -7.60 1.14
C TYR A 482 18.59 -7.78 -0.37
N HIS A 483 19.63 -7.27 -1.02
CA HIS A 483 19.81 -7.37 -2.46
C HIS A 483 21.29 -7.22 -2.82
N ASP A 484 21.80 -8.06 -3.72
CA ASP A 484 23.17 -8.00 -4.29
C ASP A 484 24.26 -7.80 -3.22
N ASN A 485 24.26 -8.69 -2.22
CA ASN A 485 25.19 -8.70 -1.07
C ASN A 485 25.14 -7.47 -0.16
N GLY A 486 24.05 -6.70 -0.17
CA GLY A 486 23.88 -5.55 0.70
C GLY A 486 22.47 -5.42 1.26
N LEU A 487 22.36 -4.64 2.32
CA LEU A 487 21.10 -4.27 2.94
C LEU A 487 20.70 -2.86 2.51
N TYR A 488 19.45 -2.68 2.11
CA TYR A 488 18.86 -1.38 1.78
C TYR A 488 17.76 -1.06 2.80
N LEU A 489 17.89 0.09 3.43
CA LEU A 489 17.00 0.57 4.49
C LEU A 489 16.28 1.84 4.04
N GLY A 490 14.97 1.77 3.91
CA GLY A 490 14.11 2.92 3.66
C GLY A 490 13.69 3.59 4.96
N THR A 491 13.71 4.90 4.99
CA THR A 491 13.40 5.71 6.16
C THR A 491 12.26 6.68 5.87
N ARG A 492 11.64 7.20 6.92
CA ARG A 492 10.75 8.35 6.86
C ARG A 492 11.61 9.62 7.01
N GLU A 493 11.62 10.47 5.97
CA GLU A 493 12.28 11.79 5.97
C GLU A 493 13.83 11.80 6.04
N HIS A 494 14.50 10.64 5.84
CA HIS A 494 15.97 10.55 5.82
C HIS A 494 16.51 9.75 4.63
N GLY A 495 15.68 9.50 3.60
CA GLY A 495 16.11 8.86 2.36
C GLY A 495 16.36 7.35 2.45
N LEU A 496 17.10 6.85 1.49
CA LEU A 496 17.53 5.46 1.37
C LEU A 496 18.95 5.30 1.87
N HIS A 497 19.22 4.24 2.66
CA HIS A 497 20.53 3.90 3.17
C HIS A 497 20.94 2.49 2.72
N PHE A 498 22.23 2.31 2.52
CA PHE A 498 22.84 1.06 2.07
C PHE A 498 23.94 0.63 3.04
N SER A 499 24.04 -0.68 3.27
CA SER A 499 25.10 -1.34 4.04
C SER A 499 25.63 -2.52 3.25
N ASP A 500 26.96 -2.60 3.07
CA ASP A 500 27.67 -3.72 2.44
C ASP A 500 28.34 -4.66 3.47
N ASP A 501 28.19 -4.34 4.77
CA ASP A 501 28.79 -5.06 5.90
C ASP A 501 27.75 -5.70 6.83
N MET A 502 26.59 -6.08 6.28
CA MET A 502 25.51 -6.75 7.00
C MET A 502 24.83 -5.89 8.09
N GLY A 503 24.86 -4.57 7.92
CA GLY A 503 24.20 -3.62 8.82
C GLY A 503 25.06 -3.08 9.95
N GLU A 504 26.38 -3.32 9.93
CA GLU A 504 27.31 -2.75 10.91
C GLU A 504 27.54 -1.26 10.66
N THR A 505 27.64 -0.86 9.38
CA THR A 505 27.71 0.55 8.97
C THR A 505 26.75 0.86 7.83
N TRP A 506 26.31 2.12 7.74
CA TRP A 506 25.32 2.58 6.77
C TRP A 506 25.78 3.84 6.05
N GLN A 507 25.50 3.90 4.74
CA GLN A 507 25.79 5.05 3.88
C GLN A 507 24.49 5.51 3.22
N ALA A 508 24.31 6.83 3.11
CA ALA A 508 23.19 7.39 2.35
C ALA A 508 23.36 7.12 0.85
N VAL A 509 22.29 6.78 0.17
CA VAL A 509 22.26 6.66 -1.30
C VAL A 509 22.04 8.04 -1.89
N GLU A 510 23.11 8.67 -2.40
CA GLU A 510 23.11 10.07 -2.85
C GLU A 510 22.23 10.34 -4.09
N ALA A 511 21.85 9.31 -4.84
CA ALA A 511 21.00 9.44 -6.02
C ALA A 511 19.55 9.87 -5.70
N MET A 512 19.15 9.82 -4.45
CA MET A 512 17.81 10.20 -3.98
C MET A 512 17.92 11.40 -3.04
N PRO A 513 16.87 12.25 -2.94
CA PRO A 513 16.85 13.31 -1.95
C PRO A 513 17.03 12.74 -0.53
N ILE A 514 17.92 13.35 0.24
CA ILE A 514 18.28 12.89 1.59
C ILE A 514 17.10 13.00 2.58
N ASP A 515 16.13 13.85 2.29
CA ASP A 515 14.89 14.06 3.05
C ASP A 515 13.70 13.28 2.49
N ALA A 516 13.92 12.40 1.50
CA ALA A 516 12.85 11.62 0.91
C ALA A 516 12.33 10.57 1.91
N THR A 517 11.01 10.44 2.00
CA THR A 517 10.38 9.28 2.62
C THR A 517 10.32 8.15 1.61
N ILE A 518 11.00 7.05 1.92
CA ILE A 518 10.96 5.82 1.13
C ILE A 518 9.76 5.01 1.58
N ARG A 519 8.88 4.66 0.65
CA ARG A 519 7.66 3.86 0.93
C ARG A 519 7.87 2.37 0.75
N ARG A 520 8.52 2.00 -0.35
CA ARG A 520 8.67 0.60 -0.72
C ARG A 520 9.99 0.34 -1.43
N ILE A 521 10.57 -0.81 -1.15
CA ILE A 521 11.67 -1.38 -1.92
C ILE A 521 11.21 -2.74 -2.44
N THR A 522 11.38 -2.98 -3.74
CA THR A 522 11.18 -4.29 -4.37
C THR A 522 12.44 -4.74 -5.10
N THR A 523 12.67 -6.04 -5.15
CA THR A 523 13.88 -6.61 -5.74
C THR A 523 13.55 -7.82 -6.60
N THR A 524 14.36 -8.02 -7.64
CA THR A 524 14.52 -9.29 -8.35
C THR A 524 15.98 -9.75 -8.22
N ASP A 525 16.38 -10.82 -8.88
CA ASP A 525 17.79 -11.25 -8.85
C ASP A 525 18.76 -10.21 -9.48
N THR A 526 18.26 -9.29 -10.30
CA THR A 526 19.08 -8.36 -11.09
C THR A 526 18.75 -6.89 -10.91
N ILE A 527 17.68 -6.55 -10.22
CA ILE A 527 17.15 -5.18 -10.13
C ILE A 527 16.67 -4.90 -8.71
N ILE A 528 16.93 -3.70 -8.23
CA ILE A 528 16.26 -3.09 -7.10
C ILE A 528 15.49 -1.85 -7.56
N ALA A 529 14.25 -1.70 -7.11
CA ALA A 529 13.42 -0.53 -7.36
C ALA A 529 12.86 0.04 -6.06
N VAL A 530 12.76 1.35 -5.99
CA VAL A 530 12.40 2.13 -4.81
C VAL A 530 11.29 3.10 -5.14
N GLY A 531 10.17 3.03 -4.41
CA GLY A 531 9.06 3.97 -4.49
C GLY A 531 9.05 4.94 -3.33
N CYS A 532 8.84 6.22 -3.63
CA CYS A 532 8.90 7.32 -2.68
C CYS A 532 7.51 7.92 -2.39
N GLU A 533 7.42 8.64 -1.26
CA GLU A 533 6.25 9.41 -0.82
C GLU A 533 5.83 10.47 -1.85
N ASN A 534 6.77 11.09 -2.54
CA ASN A 534 6.51 12.11 -3.55
C ASN A 534 6.13 11.56 -4.93
N GLY A 535 5.92 10.23 -5.06
CA GLY A 535 5.58 9.57 -6.31
C GLY A 535 6.77 9.22 -7.22
N SER A 536 7.99 9.57 -6.85
CA SER A 536 9.19 9.21 -7.61
C SER A 536 9.48 7.72 -7.48
N ILE A 537 9.95 7.13 -8.57
CA ILE A 537 10.43 5.74 -8.60
C ILE A 537 11.87 5.75 -9.10
N TYR A 538 12.74 5.06 -8.39
CA TYR A 538 14.14 4.88 -8.74
C TYR A 538 14.42 3.40 -8.92
N LEU A 539 15.28 3.07 -9.87
CA LEU A 539 15.73 1.70 -10.08
C LEU A 539 17.25 1.64 -10.30
N LYS A 540 17.81 0.50 -9.94
CA LYS A 540 19.23 0.18 -10.17
C LYS A 540 19.35 -1.27 -10.63
N TYR A 541 20.15 -1.50 -11.67
CA TYR A 541 20.58 -2.84 -12.10
C TYR A 541 21.84 -3.26 -11.37
N ASN A 542 21.98 -4.56 -11.04
CA ASN A 542 23.21 -5.08 -10.41
C ASN A 542 24.46 -4.87 -11.28
N SER A 543 24.28 -4.79 -12.61
CA SER A 543 25.34 -4.49 -13.58
C SER A 543 25.76 -3.02 -13.61
N SER A 544 25.07 -2.13 -12.89
CA SER A 544 25.32 -0.68 -12.86
C SER A 544 25.47 -0.19 -11.43
N GLU A 545 26.37 0.76 -11.21
CA GLU A 545 26.44 1.47 -9.92
C GLU A 545 25.48 2.65 -9.86
N GLU A 546 24.88 3.04 -10.98
CA GLU A 546 24.02 4.20 -11.08
C GLU A 546 22.54 3.89 -10.85
N TRP A 547 21.88 4.73 -10.08
CA TRP A 547 20.44 4.76 -9.94
C TRP A 547 19.82 5.62 -11.02
N GLN A 548 18.72 5.13 -11.59
CA GLN A 548 17.94 5.84 -12.60
C GLN A 548 16.60 6.22 -12.03
N GLN A 549 16.22 7.49 -12.13
CA GLN A 549 14.87 7.92 -11.84
C GLN A 549 13.99 7.60 -13.06
N MET A 550 12.89 6.92 -12.83
CA MET A 550 11.89 6.65 -13.86
C MET A 550 11.04 7.89 -14.16
N GLU A 551 10.40 7.90 -15.33
CA GLU A 551 9.36 8.90 -15.60
C GLU A 551 8.23 8.81 -14.57
N SER A 552 7.68 9.97 -14.21
CA SER A 552 6.60 10.04 -13.24
C SER A 552 5.34 9.38 -13.77
N ILE A 553 4.63 8.64 -12.92
CA ILE A 553 3.27 8.20 -13.20
C ILE A 553 2.40 9.45 -13.30
N PRO A 554 1.45 9.54 -14.26
CA PRO A 554 0.61 10.72 -14.41
C PRO A 554 -0.51 10.80 -13.34
N VAL A 555 -0.17 10.44 -12.11
CA VAL A 555 -0.99 10.53 -10.89
C VAL A 555 -0.08 11.00 -9.77
N GLU A 556 -0.45 12.08 -9.11
CA GLU A 556 0.32 12.62 -7.99
C GLU A 556 0.10 11.80 -6.71
N GLY A 557 1.13 11.71 -5.88
CA GLY A 557 1.07 11.11 -4.54
C GLY A 557 2.01 9.93 -4.35
N PRO A 558 2.03 9.39 -3.12
CA PRO A 558 2.94 8.31 -2.74
C PRO A 558 2.77 7.04 -3.57
N ILE A 559 3.88 6.32 -3.72
CA ILE A 559 3.89 4.95 -4.27
C ILE A 559 3.72 3.98 -3.11
N TYR A 560 2.58 3.31 -3.03
CA TYR A 560 2.29 2.37 -1.94
C TYR A 560 2.97 1.03 -2.11
N ASP A 561 3.04 0.52 -3.34
CA ASP A 561 3.73 -0.74 -3.62
C ASP A 561 4.32 -0.77 -5.03
N LEU A 562 5.34 -1.61 -5.18
CA LEU A 562 6.04 -1.91 -6.43
C LEU A 562 6.19 -3.42 -6.58
N CYS A 563 6.00 -3.92 -7.80
CA CYS A 563 6.24 -5.30 -8.15
C CYS A 563 6.91 -5.39 -9.52
N ILE A 564 7.87 -6.29 -9.69
CA ILE A 564 8.57 -6.51 -10.94
C ILE A 564 8.33 -7.95 -11.40
N GLU A 565 7.94 -8.13 -12.65
CA GLU A 565 7.77 -9.44 -13.30
C GLU A 565 8.30 -9.40 -14.75
N GLY A 566 9.34 -10.18 -15.02
CA GLY A 566 10.02 -10.15 -16.31
C GLY A 566 10.62 -8.78 -16.61
N ASN A 567 10.20 -8.15 -17.71
CA ASN A 567 10.61 -6.79 -18.08
C ASN A 567 9.58 -5.70 -17.73
N LEU A 568 8.58 -6.02 -16.92
CA LEU A 568 7.54 -5.08 -16.50
C LEU A 568 7.72 -4.69 -15.02
N ILE A 569 7.55 -3.41 -14.74
CA ILE A 569 7.37 -2.90 -13.39
C ILE A 569 5.94 -2.41 -13.22
N TYR A 570 5.35 -2.79 -12.11
CA TYR A 570 4.01 -2.40 -11.68
C TYR A 570 4.13 -1.50 -10.47
N ALA A 571 3.31 -0.46 -10.42
CA ALA A 571 3.29 0.49 -9.32
C ALA A 571 1.85 0.82 -8.92
N SER A 572 1.62 1.02 -7.62
CA SER A 572 0.35 1.52 -7.10
C SER A 572 0.53 2.91 -6.51
N PRO A 573 0.23 3.97 -7.26
CA PRO A 573 0.17 5.32 -6.72
C PRO A 573 -1.10 5.52 -5.89
N MET A 574 -1.11 6.55 -5.04
CA MET A 574 -2.26 6.94 -4.24
C MET A 574 -3.50 7.18 -5.12
N ALA A 575 -4.62 6.52 -4.78
CA ALA A 575 -5.92 6.65 -5.48
C ALA A 575 -5.87 6.39 -7.01
N GLY A 576 -4.82 5.74 -7.50
CA GLY A 576 -4.57 5.57 -8.93
C GLY A 576 -4.74 4.14 -9.47
N GLY A 577 -5.15 3.18 -8.66
CA GLY A 577 -5.15 1.75 -9.05
C GLY A 577 -3.75 1.22 -9.31
N ILE A 578 -3.58 0.36 -10.31
CA ILE A 578 -2.29 -0.17 -10.73
C ILE A 578 -1.89 0.41 -12.08
N TRP A 579 -0.63 0.82 -12.17
CA TRP A 579 0.05 1.26 -13.37
C TRP A 579 1.21 0.32 -13.68
N TYR A 580 1.56 0.18 -14.94
CA TYR A 580 2.71 -0.61 -15.37
C TYR A 580 3.44 0.04 -16.54
N THR A 581 4.72 -0.27 -16.68
CA THR A 581 5.53 0.10 -17.81
C THR A 581 6.62 -0.94 -18.04
N GLU A 582 7.24 -0.94 -19.20
CA GLU A 582 8.46 -1.72 -19.43
C GLU A 582 9.62 -1.13 -18.64
N LEU A 583 10.46 -2.00 -18.09
CA LEU A 583 11.71 -1.58 -17.49
C LEU A 583 12.59 -0.92 -18.56
N PRO A 584 13.27 0.18 -18.23
CA PRO A 584 14.26 0.76 -19.13
C PRO A 584 15.24 -0.32 -19.59
N ALA A 585 15.67 -0.27 -20.85
CA ALA A 585 16.75 -1.14 -21.30
C ALA A 585 17.94 -0.99 -20.33
N MET A 586 18.57 -2.13 -19.97
CA MET A 586 19.82 -2.03 -19.21
C MET A 586 20.71 -1.03 -19.94
N PRO A 587 21.31 -0.06 -19.22
CA PRO A 587 22.30 0.77 -19.84
C PRO A 587 23.33 -0.19 -20.48
N ASP A 588 23.51 -0.10 -21.77
CA ASP A 588 24.66 -0.73 -22.41
C ASP A 588 25.90 -0.03 -21.84
N HIS A 589 26.28 -0.39 -20.62
CA HIS A 589 27.58 -0.04 -20.11
C HIS A 589 28.65 -0.86 -20.86
N VAL A 590 28.90 -0.43 -22.07
CA VAL A 590 30.28 -0.45 -22.55
C VAL A 590 30.97 0.60 -21.67
N THR A 591 31.41 0.21 -20.48
CA THR A 591 32.48 0.95 -19.81
C THR A 591 33.67 0.87 -20.73
N GLU A 592 33.84 1.91 -21.56
CA GLU A 592 35.16 2.26 -22.01
C GLU A 592 35.96 2.56 -20.73
N SER A 593 36.51 1.51 -20.11
CA SER A 593 37.57 1.73 -19.13
C SER A 593 38.68 2.40 -19.93
N SER A 594 38.98 3.62 -19.61
CA SER A 594 39.98 4.48 -20.27
C SER A 594 41.41 3.93 -20.20
N GLU A 595 41.61 2.68 -19.79
CA GLU A 595 42.92 2.12 -19.52
C GLU A 595 43.21 0.77 -20.21
N THR A 596 42.21 -0.01 -20.68
CA THR A 596 42.49 -1.25 -21.41
C THR A 596 41.91 -1.19 -22.81
N LEU A 597 42.74 -0.91 -23.80
CA LEU A 597 42.34 -0.84 -25.20
C LEU A 597 42.50 -2.24 -25.88
N LEU A 598 41.41 -2.70 -26.51
CA LEU A 598 41.46 -3.83 -27.45
C LEU A 598 41.72 -3.30 -28.83
N SER A 599 42.74 -3.80 -29.49
CA SER A 599 43.00 -3.50 -30.90
C SER A 599 42.95 -4.78 -31.74
N ILE A 600 42.29 -4.70 -32.89
CA ILE A 600 42.19 -5.80 -33.82
C ILE A 600 42.78 -5.34 -35.19
N ALA A 601 43.84 -6.01 -35.61
CA ALA A 601 44.51 -5.69 -36.87
C ALA A 601 44.94 -6.97 -37.61
N PRO A 602 44.95 -6.95 -38.94
CA PRO A 602 44.37 -5.91 -39.80
C PRO A 602 42.84 -5.89 -39.75
N ASN A 603 42.24 -4.73 -40.02
CA ASN A 603 40.79 -4.57 -40.17
C ASN A 603 40.50 -3.63 -41.35
N PRO A 604 40.01 -4.11 -42.53
CA PRO A 604 39.61 -5.48 -42.82
C PRO A 604 40.76 -6.49 -42.84
N ALA A 605 40.44 -7.74 -42.48
CA ALA A 605 41.39 -8.86 -42.43
C ALA A 605 41.14 -9.85 -43.57
N SER A 606 42.21 -10.42 -44.17
CA SER A 606 42.11 -11.40 -45.25
C SER A 606 42.71 -12.77 -44.91
N ALA A 607 43.71 -12.84 -44.07
CA ALA A 607 44.39 -14.09 -43.72
C ALA A 607 44.27 -14.45 -42.26
N TYR A 608 44.42 -13.47 -41.36
CA TYR A 608 44.30 -13.61 -39.92
C TYR A 608 43.90 -12.29 -39.28
N ILE A 609 43.36 -12.35 -38.09
CA ILE A 609 43.17 -11.20 -37.19
C ILE A 609 44.06 -11.38 -35.96
N THR A 610 44.79 -10.34 -35.62
CA THR A 610 45.53 -10.25 -34.35
C THR A 610 44.71 -9.38 -33.37
N ILE A 611 44.38 -9.97 -32.25
CA ILE A 611 43.71 -9.30 -31.13
C ILE A 611 44.79 -8.95 -30.13
N SER A 612 44.93 -7.67 -29.82
CA SER A 612 45.92 -7.18 -28.85
C SER A 612 45.21 -6.35 -27.77
N ALA A 613 45.48 -6.65 -26.52
CA ALA A 613 45.05 -5.86 -25.37
C ALA A 613 46.22 -5.03 -24.79
N SER A 614 45.97 -3.85 -24.28
CA SER A 614 47.00 -2.99 -23.68
C SER A 614 47.64 -3.61 -22.44
N GLU A 615 46.94 -4.54 -21.78
CA GLU A 615 47.43 -5.29 -20.62
C GLU A 615 47.32 -6.82 -20.84
N ALA A 616 48.10 -7.61 -20.13
CA ALA A 616 48.01 -9.07 -20.19
C ALA A 616 46.77 -9.60 -19.51
N LEU A 617 45.90 -10.23 -20.31
CA LEU A 617 44.68 -10.86 -19.82
C LEU A 617 44.96 -12.33 -19.50
N PHE A 618 44.86 -12.73 -18.23
CA PHE A 618 45.00 -14.09 -17.81
C PHE A 618 43.63 -14.77 -17.69
N ASN A 619 43.44 -15.90 -18.40
CA ASN A 619 42.20 -16.68 -18.44
C ASN A 619 40.98 -15.95 -19.01
N ALA A 620 41.17 -14.99 -19.89
CA ALA A 620 40.06 -14.33 -20.56
C ALA A 620 39.42 -15.24 -21.62
N GLU A 621 38.10 -15.31 -21.69
CA GLU A 621 37.38 -15.98 -22.75
C GLU A 621 37.31 -15.08 -23.97
N LEU A 622 37.80 -15.60 -25.10
CA LEU A 622 37.73 -14.94 -26.41
C LEU A 622 36.63 -15.57 -27.25
N THR A 623 35.64 -14.78 -27.63
CA THR A 623 34.52 -15.26 -28.46
C THR A 623 34.29 -14.34 -29.65
N VAL A 624 34.07 -14.93 -30.81
CA VAL A 624 33.73 -14.22 -32.09
C VAL A 624 32.30 -14.56 -32.49
N TYR A 625 31.49 -13.53 -32.68
CA TYR A 625 30.10 -13.65 -33.10
C TYR A 625 29.87 -13.13 -34.51
N ASP A 626 28.94 -13.69 -35.24
CA ASP A 626 28.35 -13.06 -36.44
C ASP A 626 27.33 -11.97 -36.03
N LEU A 627 26.78 -11.23 -36.98
CA LEU A 627 25.81 -10.18 -36.75
C LEU A 627 24.44 -10.68 -36.23
N GLN A 628 24.19 -11.99 -36.29
CA GLN A 628 23.02 -12.64 -35.72
C GLN A 628 23.25 -13.14 -34.28
N GLY A 629 24.43 -12.86 -33.69
CA GLY A 629 24.80 -13.29 -32.35
C GLY A 629 25.23 -14.76 -32.24
N LYS A 630 25.40 -15.46 -33.34
CA LYS A 630 25.88 -16.85 -33.35
C LYS A 630 27.38 -16.89 -33.09
N VAL A 631 27.82 -17.74 -32.19
CA VAL A 631 29.24 -17.97 -31.92
C VAL A 631 29.89 -18.66 -33.13
N CYS A 632 30.90 -18.00 -33.70
CA CYS A 632 31.68 -18.49 -34.82
C CYS A 632 33.05 -19.06 -34.40
N TYR A 633 33.57 -18.57 -33.25
CA TYR A 633 34.83 -19.03 -32.69
C TYR A 633 34.84 -18.76 -31.16
N SER A 634 35.44 -19.64 -30.39
CA SER A 634 35.68 -19.44 -28.96
C SER A 634 36.96 -20.12 -28.55
N ASP A 635 37.79 -19.43 -27.75
CA ASP A 635 39.02 -19.95 -27.14
C ASP A 635 39.42 -19.13 -25.90
N ALA A 636 40.42 -19.58 -25.13
CA ALA A 636 40.96 -18.86 -23.99
C ALA A 636 42.16 -18.01 -24.39
N MET A 637 42.07 -16.70 -24.20
CA MET A 637 43.20 -15.78 -24.41
C MET A 637 44.10 -15.80 -23.20
N ARG A 638 45.39 -16.11 -23.43
CA ARG A 638 46.42 -16.11 -22.38
C ARG A 638 47.54 -15.13 -22.77
N GLY A 639 47.54 -13.97 -22.14
CA GLY A 639 48.50 -12.91 -22.47
C GLY A 639 47.80 -11.69 -23.12
N ASN A 640 48.60 -10.81 -23.74
CA ASN A 640 48.10 -9.58 -24.35
C ASN A 640 47.92 -9.64 -25.85
N ARG A 641 48.15 -10.80 -26.50
CA ARG A 641 48.03 -10.99 -27.95
C ARG A 641 47.53 -12.38 -28.30
N TYR A 642 46.57 -12.43 -29.26
CA TYR A 642 45.98 -13.67 -29.77
C TYR A 642 45.76 -13.56 -31.28
N GLU A 643 46.03 -14.62 -32.06
CA GLU A 643 45.86 -14.64 -33.51
C GLU A 643 44.81 -15.68 -33.92
N ILE A 644 43.84 -15.28 -34.74
CA ILE A 644 42.80 -16.14 -35.29
C ILE A 644 42.92 -16.17 -36.81
N PRO A 645 43.08 -17.36 -37.43
CA PRO A 645 43.03 -17.49 -38.87
C PRO A 645 41.64 -17.19 -39.41
N THR A 646 41.55 -16.35 -40.43
CA THR A 646 40.25 -15.93 -40.99
C THR A 646 39.69 -16.93 -42.03
N SER A 647 40.44 -17.95 -42.42
CA SER A 647 40.04 -18.92 -43.44
C SER A 647 38.77 -19.72 -43.14
N ALA A 648 38.37 -19.77 -41.88
CA ALA A 648 37.13 -20.44 -41.46
C ALA A 648 35.91 -19.52 -41.43
N PHE A 649 36.08 -18.20 -41.63
CA PHE A 649 34.99 -17.21 -41.54
C PHE A 649 34.60 -16.77 -42.96
N PRO A 650 33.33 -16.81 -43.38
CA PRO A 650 32.86 -16.12 -44.57
C PRO A 650 33.20 -14.62 -44.53
N ALA A 651 33.34 -13.99 -45.70
CA ALA A 651 33.51 -12.55 -45.79
C ALA A 651 32.31 -11.86 -45.13
N GLY A 652 32.55 -10.93 -44.19
CA GLY A 652 31.51 -10.29 -43.42
C GLY A 652 32.04 -9.46 -42.23
N ILE A 653 31.12 -8.92 -41.46
CA ILE A 653 31.42 -8.20 -40.20
C ILE A 653 31.16 -9.13 -39.01
N TYR A 654 32.09 -9.15 -38.10
CA TYR A 654 32.08 -9.97 -36.90
C TYR A 654 32.30 -9.09 -35.64
N VAL A 655 31.83 -9.58 -34.51
CA VAL A 655 32.03 -8.96 -33.21
C VAL A 655 32.95 -9.87 -32.39
N VAL A 656 34.07 -9.34 -31.97
CA VAL A 656 35.02 -10.02 -31.09
C VAL A 656 34.80 -9.56 -29.68
N LYS A 657 34.56 -10.48 -28.76
CA LYS A 657 34.41 -10.27 -27.34
C LYS A 657 35.56 -10.97 -26.59
N VAL A 658 36.22 -10.25 -25.70
CA VAL A 658 37.20 -10.79 -24.76
C VAL A 658 36.69 -10.51 -23.35
N ALA A 659 36.38 -11.55 -22.59
CA ALA A 659 35.83 -11.46 -21.25
C ALA A 659 36.83 -12.06 -20.24
N GLY A 660 37.37 -11.26 -19.36
CA GLY A 660 38.19 -11.64 -18.19
C GLY A 660 37.46 -11.38 -16.89
N ASP A 661 38.09 -11.72 -15.77
CA ASP A 661 37.49 -11.64 -14.41
C ASP A 661 36.96 -10.25 -14.03
N LYS A 662 37.50 -9.18 -14.61
CA LYS A 662 37.14 -7.79 -14.31
C LYS A 662 36.89 -6.91 -15.53
N VAL A 663 37.07 -7.44 -16.74
CA VAL A 663 37.03 -6.64 -17.99
C VAL A 663 36.34 -7.40 -19.09
N ILE A 664 35.38 -6.76 -19.74
CA ILE A 664 34.78 -7.23 -20.99
C ILE A 664 35.11 -6.23 -22.08
N LEU A 665 35.85 -6.67 -23.10
CA LEU A 665 36.24 -5.85 -24.23
C LEU A 665 35.52 -6.36 -25.48
N VAL A 666 34.97 -5.44 -26.30
CA VAL A 666 34.22 -5.78 -27.51
C VAL A 666 34.67 -4.89 -28.65
N GLN A 667 34.98 -5.47 -29.81
CA GLN A 667 35.34 -4.73 -31.01
C GLN A 667 34.83 -5.39 -32.26
N LYS A 668 34.46 -4.60 -33.27
CA LYS A 668 34.05 -5.08 -34.60
C LYS A 668 35.24 -5.28 -35.54
N VAL A 669 35.20 -6.34 -36.31
CA VAL A 669 36.20 -6.62 -37.36
C VAL A 669 35.51 -7.00 -38.65
N ALA A 670 36.04 -6.53 -39.76
CA ALA A 670 35.62 -6.92 -41.13
C ALA A 670 36.59 -7.98 -41.69
N ILE A 671 36.05 -9.07 -42.22
CA ILE A 671 36.81 -10.12 -42.91
C ILE A 671 36.52 -10.08 -44.40
N GLN A 672 37.59 -10.02 -45.22
CA GLN A 672 37.53 -10.03 -46.68
C GLN A 672 38.49 -11.12 -47.18
N HIS A 673 38.02 -11.89 -48.17
CA HIS A 673 38.86 -12.89 -48.87
C HIS A 673 39.11 -12.50 -50.31
#